data_e9536df2c7b3ac1c416684bc5516d860
#
_entry.id   e9536df2c7b3ac1c416684bc5516d860
#
_cell.length_a   1.000
_cell.length_b   1.000
_cell.length_c   1.000
_cell.angle_alpha   90.00
_cell.angle_beta   90.00
_cell.angle_gamma   90.00
#
_symmetry.space_group_name_H-M   'P 1'
#
loop_
_entity.id
_entity.type
_entity.pdbx_description
1 polymer ?
#
loop_
_entity_poly.entity_id
_entity_poly.type
_entity_poly.pdbx_seq_one_letter_code
_entity_poly.pdbx_strand_id
1 'polypeptide(L)'
;MGKWYQNKLRRTLLDMHIPDWNDEFMRSFDPETYFKALKTANVNAPMIYVQAHTGLCYWPTKVGTMHKGFVGCEDKMKHLFDLCNADGMSTILYYSLIYNTEEYFKHPQWQMRDVEGRGCTFKGSRYGLCCPNNMEYRAFVAAQIAEFLDYFTCDGVFFDMPFWPMVCYCDSCRARWEKEVGGEMPTIVDWNDPRWRTFHEKLNVWMGEFAQFATDEVKRRKPEVSVEHQFGPSMHYWRFGQNELIAKASDYIGTDLYGGIEQQSFACKAWYHLTSNQPFQYMTSRCYPTLAEHTTTKSPDLLRLCVFMTYAHHGAALLIDAIDPIGTIDPRVYEKMGKIYRESEQYEPYLKRGKMVHNISLYYDLNGKMDAENNGYSTDSPQNANTEMDKVEFPHAGAIMGAANALRKHHIPYGVINNGRLDLIERADVLVIPDDPGMKAPACEAVKKYVENGGKLYFSGHSAPELLKEFFGVSFDGFTEENFTYMAPTEGSDIFLGEFTKAHPLPVEKRAAKVTGTPKGEVLATITLPYSVPTPKLTFPLDYYGAPFQGYDREQRYGSIHSNPPSHLTTDMPGILKAQYGNGTVIWSALPIEGVICPQHSEIFAGIIRELMGEKPFAFGANAADSVECILFEDGDEKLLSLVNLQEDFHTMPAVDTEVWVASDRAPKAVCSLPDEKPVAYRYEDGKVKIFIDRFKQFRMFAFRF
;
A
#
# COMPACT_ATOMS: atom_id res chain seq x y z
N MET A 1 -18.82 -24.49 -7.22
CA MET A 1 -19.33 -23.12 -7.44
C MET A 1 -18.14 -22.18 -7.51
N GLY A 2 -18.12 -21.26 -8.48
CA GLY A 2 -17.03 -20.26 -8.56
C GLY A 2 -17.09 -19.34 -7.34
N LYS A 3 -15.92 -18.87 -6.91
CA LYS A 3 -15.80 -17.93 -5.78
C LYS A 3 -16.54 -16.63 -6.14
N TRP A 4 -17.54 -16.22 -5.37
CA TRP A 4 -18.41 -15.07 -5.67
C TRP A 4 -17.59 -13.79 -5.95
N TYR A 5 -16.53 -13.56 -5.20
CA TYR A 5 -15.69 -12.36 -5.29
C TYR A 5 -15.00 -12.19 -6.64
N GLN A 6 -14.84 -13.27 -7.43
CA GLN A 6 -14.30 -13.20 -8.78
C GLN A 6 -15.26 -12.58 -9.80
N ASN A 7 -16.55 -12.50 -9.46
CA ASN A 7 -17.60 -12.11 -10.38
C ASN A 7 -18.39 -10.87 -9.92
N LYS A 8 -18.22 -10.42 -8.68
CA LYS A 8 -18.96 -9.31 -8.08
C LYS A 8 -17.99 -8.17 -7.78
N LEU A 9 -17.84 -7.23 -8.72
CA LEU A 9 -16.79 -6.21 -8.69
C LEU A 9 -17.28 -4.83 -8.23
N ARG A 10 -18.61 -4.58 -8.22
CA ARG A 10 -19.22 -3.32 -7.76
C ARG A 10 -19.69 -3.48 -6.33
N ARG A 11 -18.88 -3.02 -5.40
CA ARG A 11 -19.08 -3.21 -3.97
C ARG A 11 -19.37 -1.89 -3.26
N THR A 12 -20.03 -1.95 -2.12
CA THR A 12 -20.20 -0.79 -1.25
C THR A 12 -20.21 -1.20 0.22
N LEU A 13 -19.86 -0.26 1.06
CA LEU A 13 -19.96 -0.35 2.51
C LEU A 13 -20.71 0.89 3.00
N LEU A 14 -21.68 0.72 3.88
CA LEU A 14 -22.27 1.80 4.65
C LEU A 14 -21.62 1.80 6.04
N ASP A 15 -20.80 2.82 6.32
CA ASP A 15 -20.12 2.97 7.61
C ASP A 15 -21.15 3.25 8.72
N MET A 16 -21.19 2.37 9.72
CA MET A 16 -22.21 2.36 10.77
C MET A 16 -21.60 2.34 12.19
N HIS A 17 -20.52 3.08 12.44
CA HIS A 17 -19.92 3.16 13.78
C HIS A 17 -20.75 4.05 14.74
N ILE A 18 -22.01 3.77 14.86
CA ILE A 18 -22.97 4.58 15.64
C ILE A 18 -23.03 4.05 17.08
N PRO A 19 -22.83 4.91 18.10
CA PRO A 19 -23.06 4.57 19.51
C PRO A 19 -24.56 4.55 19.84
N ASP A 20 -24.93 4.11 21.05
CA ASP A 20 -26.34 3.99 21.46
C ASP A 20 -26.72 4.80 22.73
N TRP A 21 -25.92 5.82 23.05
CA TRP A 21 -26.20 6.70 24.19
C TRP A 21 -27.42 7.64 23.99
N ASN A 22 -27.89 7.79 22.75
CA ASN A 22 -29.10 8.54 22.41
C ASN A 22 -30.14 7.56 21.85
N ASP A 23 -31.37 7.64 22.38
CA ASP A 23 -32.45 6.70 22.03
C ASP A 23 -32.94 6.83 20.58
N GLU A 24 -32.65 7.95 19.90
CA GLU A 24 -32.99 8.16 18.50
C GLU A 24 -32.01 7.46 17.54
N PHE A 25 -30.81 7.11 18.03
CA PHE A 25 -29.77 6.56 17.17
C PHE A 25 -30.18 5.20 16.61
N MET A 26 -30.03 5.04 15.29
CA MET A 26 -30.41 3.88 14.48
C MET A 26 -31.92 3.53 14.47
N ARG A 27 -32.79 4.32 15.13
CA ARG A 27 -34.24 4.05 15.16
C ARG A 27 -34.91 4.14 13.79
N SER A 28 -34.44 5.06 12.94
CA SER A 28 -34.96 5.29 11.59
C SER A 28 -34.32 4.40 10.53
N PHE A 29 -33.42 3.46 10.92
CA PHE A 29 -32.84 2.52 9.97
C PHE A 29 -33.92 1.66 9.32
N ASP A 30 -34.00 1.72 7.98
CA ASP A 30 -34.98 1.00 7.19
C ASP A 30 -34.29 0.12 6.13
N PRO A 31 -34.34 -1.23 6.27
CA PRO A 31 -33.75 -2.17 5.33
C PRO A 31 -34.21 -2.02 3.88
N GLU A 32 -35.51 -1.73 3.68
CA GLU A 32 -36.09 -1.57 2.33
C GLU A 32 -35.54 -0.33 1.62
N THR A 33 -35.41 0.78 2.34
CA THR A 33 -34.82 2.01 1.82
C THR A 33 -33.35 1.80 1.46
N TYR A 34 -32.60 1.12 2.30
CA TYR A 34 -31.19 0.83 2.02
C TYR A 34 -31.04 -0.16 0.86
N PHE A 35 -31.83 -1.21 0.80
CA PHE A 35 -31.85 -2.14 -0.33
C PHE A 35 -32.15 -1.43 -1.67
N LYS A 36 -33.17 -0.52 -1.69
CA LYS A 36 -33.44 0.31 -2.88
C LYS A 36 -32.26 1.18 -3.28
N ALA A 37 -31.55 1.75 -2.31
CA ALA A 37 -30.34 2.54 -2.55
C ALA A 37 -29.24 1.68 -3.20
N LEU A 38 -28.98 0.47 -2.70
CA LEU A 38 -28.05 -0.48 -3.30
C LEU A 38 -28.40 -0.80 -4.77
N LYS A 39 -29.68 -1.00 -5.06
CA LYS A 39 -30.17 -1.20 -6.45
C LYS A 39 -29.94 0.04 -7.31
N THR A 40 -30.23 1.22 -6.79
CA THR A 40 -30.00 2.51 -7.48
C THR A 40 -28.52 2.69 -7.81
N ALA A 41 -27.62 2.29 -6.90
CA ALA A 41 -26.19 2.33 -7.10
C ALA A 41 -25.65 1.22 -8.01
N ASN A 42 -26.46 0.28 -8.48
CA ASN A 42 -26.01 -0.88 -9.27
C ASN A 42 -24.96 -1.74 -8.57
N VAL A 43 -25.07 -1.85 -7.24
CA VAL A 43 -24.20 -2.68 -6.40
C VAL A 43 -24.53 -4.15 -6.61
N ASN A 44 -23.50 -5.01 -6.63
CA ASN A 44 -23.69 -6.45 -6.73
C ASN A 44 -23.06 -7.26 -5.56
N ALA A 45 -22.32 -6.59 -4.67
CA ALA A 45 -21.84 -7.16 -3.43
C ALA A 45 -21.75 -6.09 -2.32
N PRO A 46 -22.83 -5.89 -1.53
CA PRO A 46 -22.81 -5.00 -0.38
C PRO A 46 -22.07 -5.62 0.79
N MET A 47 -21.23 -4.83 1.47
CA MET A 47 -20.66 -5.14 2.77
C MET A 47 -21.55 -4.52 3.85
N ILE A 48 -22.07 -5.34 4.76
CA ILE A 48 -23.12 -4.97 5.70
C ILE A 48 -22.60 -5.17 7.12
N TYR A 49 -22.71 -4.13 7.93
CA TYR A 49 -22.31 -4.16 9.34
C TYR A 49 -23.19 -5.10 10.15
N VAL A 50 -22.53 -5.95 10.96
CA VAL A 50 -23.21 -6.67 12.04
C VAL A 50 -22.67 -6.24 13.40
N GLN A 51 -21.42 -5.74 13.48
CA GLN A 51 -20.85 -5.20 14.71
C GLN A 51 -19.88 -4.07 14.35
N ALA A 52 -19.96 -2.97 15.08
CA ALA A 52 -19.16 -1.76 14.87
C ALA A 52 -17.94 -1.70 15.83
N HIS A 53 -17.06 -0.72 15.66
CA HIS A 53 -15.93 -0.43 16.59
C HIS A 53 -16.40 -0.09 18.00
N THR A 54 -17.64 0.34 18.14
CA THR A 54 -18.28 0.56 19.45
C THR A 54 -18.45 -0.76 20.22
N GLY A 55 -18.37 -1.91 19.56
CA GLY A 55 -18.67 -3.23 20.13
C GLY A 55 -20.14 -3.59 20.12
N LEU A 56 -21.01 -2.64 19.70
CA LEU A 56 -22.45 -2.85 19.63
C LEU A 56 -22.82 -3.68 18.40
N CYS A 57 -23.65 -4.69 18.64
CA CYS A 57 -24.10 -5.64 17.66
C CYS A 57 -25.47 -5.25 17.08
N TYR A 58 -25.66 -5.47 15.80
CA TYR A 58 -26.93 -5.18 15.08
C TYR A 58 -27.78 -6.44 14.89
N TRP A 59 -27.65 -7.41 15.82
CA TRP A 59 -28.45 -8.62 15.89
C TRP A 59 -28.70 -9.00 17.35
N PRO A 60 -29.69 -9.87 17.65
CA PRO A 60 -30.01 -10.29 19.03
C PRO A 60 -28.93 -11.26 19.57
N THR A 61 -27.74 -10.74 19.81
CA THR A 61 -26.61 -11.49 20.36
C THR A 61 -26.87 -11.99 21.78
N LYS A 62 -26.34 -13.16 22.11
CA LYS A 62 -26.33 -13.72 23.48
C LYS A 62 -24.99 -13.54 24.16
N VAL A 63 -23.97 -13.18 23.41
CA VAL A 63 -22.57 -13.07 23.88
C VAL A 63 -22.14 -11.62 24.06
N GLY A 64 -22.48 -10.74 23.11
CA GLY A 64 -22.13 -9.34 23.12
C GLY A 64 -23.27 -8.42 23.63
N THR A 65 -23.28 -7.18 23.16
CA THR A 65 -24.31 -6.18 23.47
C THR A 65 -25.01 -5.76 22.20
N MET A 66 -26.33 -5.93 22.13
CA MET A 66 -27.12 -5.42 21.02
C MET A 66 -27.32 -3.92 21.14
N HIS A 67 -27.19 -3.19 20.05
CA HIS A 67 -27.46 -1.75 19.94
C HIS A 67 -28.91 -1.46 20.30
N LYS A 68 -29.16 -0.48 21.19
CA LYS A 68 -30.50 -0.12 21.68
C LYS A 68 -31.47 0.27 20.56
N GLY A 69 -30.99 0.88 19.49
CA GLY A 69 -31.78 1.24 18.32
C GLY A 69 -32.48 0.07 17.62
N PHE A 70 -32.05 -1.15 17.88
CA PHE A 70 -32.64 -2.37 17.30
C PHE A 70 -33.55 -3.13 18.28
N VAL A 71 -33.69 -2.69 19.52
CA VAL A 71 -34.62 -3.31 20.48
C VAL A 71 -36.06 -3.14 20.02
N GLY A 72 -36.80 -4.26 19.91
CA GLY A 72 -38.15 -4.32 19.36
C GLY A 72 -38.22 -4.38 17.83
N CYS A 73 -37.06 -4.43 17.15
CA CYS A 73 -36.95 -4.60 15.70
C CYS A 73 -35.65 -5.36 15.33
N GLU A 74 -35.39 -6.41 16.05
CA GLU A 74 -34.11 -7.15 16.06
C GLU A 74 -33.76 -7.75 14.70
N ASP A 75 -34.77 -8.07 13.89
CA ASP A 75 -34.58 -8.73 12.59
C ASP A 75 -34.32 -7.76 11.41
N LYS A 76 -34.28 -6.44 11.64
CA LYS A 76 -34.07 -5.46 10.56
C LYS A 76 -32.82 -5.74 9.74
N MET A 77 -31.70 -6.03 10.42
CA MET A 77 -30.46 -6.29 9.73
C MET A 77 -30.50 -7.62 8.98
N LYS A 78 -31.09 -8.67 9.59
CA LYS A 78 -31.30 -9.94 8.91
C LYS A 78 -32.18 -9.78 7.67
N HIS A 79 -33.25 -8.98 7.77
CA HIS A 79 -34.11 -8.68 6.63
C HIS A 79 -33.35 -8.03 5.47
N LEU A 80 -32.40 -7.13 5.75
CA LEU A 80 -31.54 -6.55 4.72
C LEU A 80 -30.69 -7.61 4.00
N PHE A 81 -30.07 -8.55 4.77
CA PHE A 81 -29.33 -9.66 4.18
C PHE A 81 -30.25 -10.53 3.30
N ASP A 82 -31.45 -10.85 3.78
CA ASP A 82 -32.41 -11.67 3.06
C ASP A 82 -32.88 -11.00 1.75
N LEU A 83 -33.13 -9.68 1.74
CA LEU A 83 -33.45 -8.90 0.53
C LEU A 83 -32.31 -8.93 -0.49
N CYS A 84 -31.08 -8.69 -0.05
CA CYS A 84 -29.91 -8.69 -0.93
C CYS A 84 -29.65 -10.09 -1.52
N ASN A 85 -29.74 -11.13 -0.71
CA ASN A 85 -29.55 -12.50 -1.16
C ASN A 85 -30.65 -12.94 -2.13
N ALA A 86 -31.89 -12.57 -1.88
CA ALA A 86 -33.02 -12.87 -2.77
C ALA A 86 -32.87 -12.18 -4.15
N ASP A 87 -32.24 -11.02 -4.21
CA ASP A 87 -31.94 -10.30 -5.46
C ASP A 87 -30.68 -10.84 -6.18
N GLY A 88 -29.96 -11.81 -5.59
CA GLY A 88 -28.74 -12.38 -6.17
C GLY A 88 -27.49 -11.53 -5.95
N MET A 89 -27.50 -10.58 -5.03
CA MET A 89 -26.31 -9.92 -4.54
C MET A 89 -25.51 -10.88 -3.66
N SER A 90 -24.18 -10.76 -3.65
CA SER A 90 -23.34 -11.48 -2.69
C SER A 90 -23.11 -10.62 -1.46
N THR A 91 -23.58 -11.06 -0.31
CA THR A 91 -23.48 -10.27 0.92
C THR A 91 -22.17 -10.55 1.65
N ILE A 92 -21.49 -9.47 2.08
CA ILE A 92 -20.28 -9.51 2.88
C ILE A 92 -20.62 -9.00 4.28
N LEU A 93 -20.36 -9.80 5.29
CA LEU A 93 -20.60 -9.47 6.68
C LEU A 93 -19.39 -8.70 7.22
N TYR A 94 -19.58 -7.50 7.76
CA TYR A 94 -18.54 -6.68 8.39
C TYR A 94 -18.50 -6.92 9.90
N TYR A 95 -17.29 -7.19 10.44
CA TYR A 95 -17.07 -7.35 11.88
C TYR A 95 -15.74 -6.71 12.31
N SER A 96 -15.75 -5.95 13.41
CA SER A 96 -14.55 -5.30 13.98
C SER A 96 -13.85 -6.22 15.00
N LEU A 97 -12.55 -6.46 14.84
CA LEU A 97 -11.79 -7.39 15.67
C LEU A 97 -11.23 -6.76 16.95
N ILE A 98 -10.33 -5.78 16.81
CA ILE A 98 -9.57 -5.23 17.97
C ILE A 98 -10.29 -4.04 18.61
N TYR A 99 -10.98 -3.25 17.80
CA TYR A 99 -11.76 -2.12 18.29
C TYR A 99 -13.10 -2.63 18.81
N ASN A 100 -13.28 -2.56 20.13
CA ASN A 100 -14.50 -3.00 20.80
C ASN A 100 -14.68 -2.27 22.12
N THR A 101 -15.36 -1.12 22.07
CA THR A 101 -15.54 -0.24 23.23
C THR A 101 -16.36 -0.90 24.34
N GLU A 102 -17.43 -1.61 24.02
CA GLU A 102 -18.27 -2.28 24.99
C GLU A 102 -17.49 -3.31 25.81
N GLU A 103 -16.78 -4.20 25.16
CA GLU A 103 -16.05 -5.27 25.83
C GLU A 103 -14.78 -4.75 26.52
N TYR A 104 -14.18 -3.65 26.02
CA TYR A 104 -13.09 -2.95 26.67
C TYR A 104 -13.48 -2.45 28.09
N PHE A 105 -14.67 -1.87 28.25
CA PHE A 105 -15.13 -1.36 29.55
C PHE A 105 -15.67 -2.46 30.45
N LYS A 106 -16.31 -3.51 29.90
CA LYS A 106 -16.82 -4.64 30.68
C LYS A 106 -15.72 -5.53 31.25
N HIS A 107 -14.62 -5.65 30.50
CA HIS A 107 -13.56 -6.60 30.77
C HIS A 107 -12.19 -5.92 30.85
N PRO A 108 -11.86 -5.23 31.98
CA PRO A 108 -10.58 -4.54 32.14
C PRO A 108 -9.34 -5.41 31.89
N GLN A 109 -9.45 -6.73 32.07
CA GLN A 109 -8.37 -7.70 31.78
C GLN A 109 -8.17 -7.96 30.28
N TRP A 110 -9.11 -7.56 29.42
CA TRP A 110 -8.96 -7.68 27.95
C TRP A 110 -8.35 -6.44 27.31
N GLN A 111 -8.24 -5.35 28.06
CA GLN A 111 -7.74 -4.08 27.56
C GLN A 111 -6.31 -4.20 27.05
N MET A 112 -6.02 -3.58 25.91
CA MET A 112 -4.66 -3.21 25.59
C MET A 112 -4.14 -2.19 26.58
N ARG A 113 -2.87 -2.31 26.99
CA ARG A 113 -2.25 -1.44 28.00
C ARG A 113 -0.94 -0.89 27.49
N ASP A 114 -0.67 0.38 27.81
CA ASP A 114 0.61 1.04 27.51
C ASP A 114 1.73 0.53 28.44
N VAL A 115 2.92 1.11 28.30
CA VAL A 115 4.11 0.77 29.12
C VAL A 115 3.86 0.94 30.61
N GLU A 116 3.04 1.93 31.00
CA GLU A 116 2.70 2.24 32.40
C GLU A 116 1.53 1.42 32.93
N GLY A 117 0.95 0.53 32.10
CA GLY A 117 -0.17 -0.32 32.50
C GLY A 117 -1.54 0.34 32.41
N ARG A 118 -1.65 1.53 31.82
CA ARG A 118 -2.93 2.22 31.62
C ARG A 118 -3.70 1.59 30.46
N GLY A 119 -5.01 1.45 30.60
CA GLY A 119 -5.87 0.99 29.50
C GLY A 119 -5.90 2.02 28.35
N CYS A 120 -5.91 1.53 27.12
CA CYS A 120 -5.74 2.34 25.93
C CYS A 120 -6.97 2.37 25.04
N THR A 121 -7.25 3.56 24.51
CA THR A 121 -8.29 3.81 23.51
C THR A 121 -7.65 4.43 22.27
N PHE A 122 -8.29 4.26 21.12
CA PHE A 122 -7.84 4.90 19.90
C PHE A 122 -7.96 6.44 20.01
N LYS A 123 -6.90 7.15 19.66
CA LYS A 123 -6.82 8.63 19.75
C LYS A 123 -7.26 9.19 21.11
N GLY A 124 -6.98 8.46 22.20
CA GLY A 124 -7.21 8.93 23.57
C GLY A 124 -8.64 8.88 24.10
N SER A 125 -9.66 8.64 23.26
CA SER A 125 -11.05 8.64 23.73
C SER A 125 -12.06 7.95 22.81
N ARG A 126 -11.68 7.57 21.58
CA ARG A 126 -12.68 7.21 20.59
C ARG A 126 -13.15 5.76 20.69
N TYR A 127 -12.26 4.79 20.64
CA TYR A 127 -12.62 3.37 20.66
C TYR A 127 -11.74 2.60 21.64
N GLY A 128 -12.35 1.74 22.46
CA GLY A 128 -11.64 0.83 23.34
C GLY A 128 -10.91 -0.27 22.56
N LEU A 129 -9.71 -0.61 22.99
CA LEU A 129 -8.82 -1.56 22.31
C LEU A 129 -8.71 -2.85 23.11
N CYS A 130 -9.15 -3.97 22.56
CA CYS A 130 -9.06 -5.30 23.16
C CYS A 130 -7.83 -6.05 22.64
N CYS A 131 -7.09 -6.70 23.55
CA CYS A 131 -5.83 -7.37 23.22
C CYS A 131 -6.05 -8.69 22.47
N PRO A 132 -5.49 -8.86 21.25
CA PRO A 132 -5.61 -10.10 20.49
C PRO A 132 -4.82 -11.28 21.08
N ASN A 133 -3.91 -11.04 22.04
CA ASN A 133 -3.20 -12.09 22.77
C ASN A 133 -3.95 -12.58 24.02
N ASN A 134 -5.06 -11.91 24.40
CA ASN A 134 -5.87 -12.39 25.52
C ASN A 134 -6.77 -13.55 25.08
N MET A 135 -6.61 -14.69 25.73
CA MET A 135 -7.33 -15.93 25.33
C MET A 135 -8.83 -15.89 25.64
N GLU A 136 -9.25 -15.15 26.68
CA GLU A 136 -10.67 -14.95 26.98
C GLU A 136 -11.32 -14.08 25.89
N TYR A 137 -10.63 -13.03 25.45
CA TYR A 137 -11.09 -12.22 24.33
C TYR A 137 -11.18 -13.02 23.04
N ARG A 138 -10.21 -13.89 22.75
CA ARG A 138 -10.31 -14.79 21.59
C ARG A 138 -11.52 -15.73 21.71
N ALA A 139 -11.79 -16.26 22.89
CA ALA A 139 -12.99 -17.10 23.12
C ALA A 139 -14.29 -16.32 22.86
N PHE A 140 -14.35 -15.07 23.29
CA PHE A 140 -15.47 -14.15 22.98
C PHE A 140 -15.62 -13.94 21.47
N VAL A 141 -14.55 -13.62 20.75
CA VAL A 141 -14.56 -13.44 19.28
C VAL A 141 -15.04 -14.72 18.59
N ALA A 142 -14.55 -15.90 18.99
CA ALA A 142 -14.99 -17.18 18.45
C ALA A 142 -16.50 -17.43 18.67
N ALA A 143 -17.02 -17.08 19.86
CA ALA A 143 -18.44 -17.21 20.15
C ALA A 143 -19.30 -16.25 19.33
N GLN A 144 -18.84 -15.01 19.12
CA GLN A 144 -19.53 -14.04 18.23
C GLN A 144 -19.51 -14.49 16.77
N ILE A 145 -18.37 -15.00 16.27
CA ILE A 145 -18.29 -15.58 14.92
C ILE A 145 -19.31 -16.71 14.76
N ALA A 146 -19.45 -17.55 15.78
CA ALA A 146 -20.44 -18.60 15.79
C ALA A 146 -21.85 -18.06 15.65
N GLU A 147 -22.22 -17.07 16.50
CA GLU A 147 -23.56 -16.49 16.52
C GLU A 147 -23.94 -15.85 15.19
N PHE A 148 -23.07 -14.97 14.66
CA PHE A 148 -23.43 -14.24 13.44
C PHE A 148 -23.47 -15.15 12.21
N LEU A 149 -22.63 -16.19 12.13
CA LEU A 149 -22.70 -17.17 11.04
C LEU A 149 -23.95 -18.06 11.11
N ASP A 150 -24.46 -18.32 12.31
CA ASP A 150 -25.71 -19.07 12.49
C ASP A 150 -26.95 -18.19 12.21
N TYR A 151 -26.87 -16.87 12.47
CA TYR A 151 -27.98 -15.94 12.33
C TYR A 151 -28.12 -15.37 10.91
N PHE A 152 -27.00 -15.02 10.25
CA PHE A 152 -26.98 -14.42 8.92
C PHE A 152 -26.59 -15.44 7.84
N THR A 153 -27.20 -15.27 6.66
CA THR A 153 -26.71 -15.91 5.44
C THR A 153 -25.84 -14.93 4.68
N CYS A 154 -24.55 -15.26 4.49
CA CYS A 154 -23.58 -14.41 3.81
C CYS A 154 -22.63 -15.24 2.94
N ASP A 155 -22.06 -14.59 1.91
CA ASP A 155 -21.04 -15.17 1.01
C ASP A 155 -19.61 -14.90 1.48
N GLY A 156 -19.43 -13.83 2.24
CA GLY A 156 -18.13 -13.41 2.76
C GLY A 156 -18.20 -12.79 4.14
N VAL A 157 -17.07 -12.80 4.84
CA VAL A 157 -16.84 -12.04 6.08
C VAL A 157 -15.65 -11.13 5.87
N PHE A 158 -15.80 -9.87 6.23
CA PHE A 158 -14.73 -8.88 6.32
C PHE A 158 -14.42 -8.61 7.78
N PHE A 159 -13.17 -8.88 8.16
CA PHE A 159 -12.65 -8.55 9.47
C PHE A 159 -11.88 -7.25 9.43
N ASP A 160 -12.42 -6.24 10.08
CA ASP A 160 -11.78 -4.95 10.23
C ASP A 160 -10.85 -4.88 11.44
N MET A 161 -9.83 -4.03 11.37
CA MET A 161 -8.85 -3.75 12.43
C MET A 161 -7.99 -4.95 12.89
N PRO A 162 -7.47 -5.83 12.00
CA PRO A 162 -6.53 -6.86 12.39
C PRO A 162 -5.10 -6.30 12.41
N PHE A 163 -4.84 -5.30 13.27
CA PHE A 163 -3.53 -4.68 13.41
C PHE A 163 -3.37 -4.06 14.80
N TRP A 164 -2.12 -3.78 15.18
CA TRP A 164 -1.81 -3.14 16.46
C TRP A 164 -1.98 -1.61 16.36
N PRO A 165 -3.04 -1.02 16.90
CA PRO A 165 -3.18 0.45 16.92
C PRO A 165 -2.10 1.10 17.79
N MET A 166 -1.54 0.33 18.71
CA MET A 166 -0.44 0.65 19.62
C MET A 166 0.28 -0.61 20.08
N VAL A 167 1.44 -0.49 20.66
CA VAL A 167 2.12 -1.63 21.30
C VAL A 167 1.43 -1.96 22.61
N CYS A 168 1.13 -3.24 22.82
CA CYS A 168 0.40 -3.69 24.00
C CYS A 168 1.30 -4.36 25.03
N TYR A 169 1.28 -3.86 26.27
CA TYR A 169 2.04 -4.37 27.42
C TYR A 169 1.14 -5.01 28.51
N CYS A 170 -0.06 -5.49 28.16
CA CYS A 170 -0.93 -6.18 29.11
C CYS A 170 -0.32 -7.52 29.57
N ASP A 171 -0.88 -8.09 30.64
CA ASP A 171 -0.36 -9.34 31.23
C ASP A 171 -0.28 -10.49 30.22
N SER A 172 -1.25 -10.60 29.30
CA SER A 172 -1.22 -11.62 28.24
C SER A 172 -0.05 -11.47 27.29
N CYS A 173 0.27 -10.22 26.88
CA CYS A 173 1.42 -9.95 26.01
C CYS A 173 2.75 -10.19 26.74
N ARG A 174 2.88 -9.75 27.99
CA ARG A 174 4.09 -9.97 28.82
C ARG A 174 4.32 -11.46 29.06
N ALA A 175 3.28 -12.21 29.44
CA ALA A 175 3.36 -13.65 29.68
C ALA A 175 3.73 -14.41 28.38
N ARG A 176 3.18 -13.99 27.25
CA ARG A 176 3.50 -14.58 25.95
C ARG A 176 4.95 -14.33 25.56
N TRP A 177 5.43 -13.10 25.73
CA TRP A 177 6.83 -12.72 25.49
C TRP A 177 7.78 -13.53 26.37
N GLU A 178 7.51 -13.58 27.69
CA GLU A 178 8.32 -14.36 28.62
C GLU A 178 8.44 -15.83 28.22
N LYS A 179 7.32 -16.41 27.78
CA LYS A 179 7.30 -17.82 27.32
C LYS A 179 8.06 -18.04 26.02
N GLU A 180 7.96 -17.11 25.06
CA GLU A 180 8.49 -17.31 23.70
C GLU A 180 9.91 -16.80 23.52
N VAL A 181 10.33 -15.80 24.29
CA VAL A 181 11.63 -15.11 24.14
C VAL A 181 12.40 -15.04 25.48
N GLY A 182 11.69 -14.77 26.58
CA GLY A 182 12.23 -14.61 27.92
C GLY A 182 12.63 -13.17 28.25
N GLY A 183 12.61 -12.83 29.55
CA GLY A 183 12.94 -11.53 30.09
C GLY A 183 11.94 -10.43 29.71
N GLU A 184 12.26 -9.17 30.00
CA GLU A 184 11.34 -8.04 29.84
C GLU A 184 11.11 -7.70 28.36
N MET A 185 9.88 -7.28 28.04
CA MET A 185 9.55 -6.74 26.72
C MET A 185 10.28 -5.41 26.50
N PRO A 186 10.86 -5.16 25.31
CA PRO A 186 11.44 -3.86 24.97
C PRO A 186 10.40 -2.74 25.02
N THR A 187 10.78 -1.59 25.59
CA THR A 187 9.94 -0.40 25.68
C THR A 187 10.52 0.80 24.92
N ILE A 188 11.73 0.63 24.39
CA ILE A 188 12.44 1.64 23.60
C ILE A 188 12.68 1.07 22.21
N VAL A 189 12.41 1.88 21.21
CA VAL A 189 12.69 1.56 19.81
C VAL A 189 14.18 1.67 19.55
N ASP A 190 14.83 0.58 19.16
CA ASP A 190 16.23 0.56 18.74
C ASP A 190 16.46 -0.49 17.66
N TRP A 191 16.47 -0.06 16.42
CA TRP A 191 16.65 -0.95 15.26
C TRP A 191 18.05 -1.58 15.20
N ASN A 192 19.00 -1.11 15.99
CA ASN A 192 20.32 -1.72 16.13
C ASN A 192 20.33 -2.85 17.17
N ASP A 193 19.35 -2.89 18.07
CA ASP A 193 19.22 -3.95 19.09
C ASP A 193 18.56 -5.20 18.51
N PRO A 194 19.24 -6.37 18.50
CA PRO A 194 18.65 -7.64 18.07
C PRO A 194 17.39 -8.02 18.85
N ARG A 195 17.29 -7.63 20.14
CA ARG A 195 16.13 -7.90 20.97
C ARG A 195 14.91 -7.09 20.53
N TRP A 196 15.11 -5.82 20.16
CA TRP A 196 14.08 -5.01 19.56
C TRP A 196 13.58 -5.59 18.22
N ARG A 197 14.49 -6.01 17.34
CA ARG A 197 14.13 -6.64 16.07
C ARG A 197 13.32 -7.93 16.28
N THR A 198 13.70 -8.74 17.28
CA THR A 198 12.91 -9.92 17.67
C THR A 198 11.51 -9.53 18.16
N PHE A 199 11.39 -8.43 18.92
CA PHE A 199 10.11 -7.94 19.39
C PHE A 199 9.20 -7.48 18.22
N HIS A 200 9.74 -6.70 17.29
CA HIS A 200 9.02 -6.30 16.09
C HIS A 200 8.54 -7.52 15.28
N GLU A 201 9.38 -8.53 15.13
CA GLU A 201 8.98 -9.78 14.45
C GLU A 201 7.84 -10.50 15.19
N LYS A 202 7.88 -10.54 16.53
CA LYS A 202 6.80 -11.13 17.33
C LYS A 202 5.48 -10.38 17.18
N LEU A 203 5.49 -9.04 17.10
CA LEU A 203 4.28 -8.27 16.81
C LEU A 203 3.63 -8.69 15.48
N ASN A 204 4.45 -8.88 14.45
CA ASN A 204 3.99 -9.34 13.13
C ASN A 204 3.41 -10.77 13.21
N VAL A 205 4.10 -11.70 13.86
CA VAL A 205 3.67 -13.09 14.02
C VAL A 205 2.38 -13.18 14.82
N TRP A 206 2.29 -12.50 15.97
CA TRP A 206 1.12 -12.53 16.84
C TRP A 206 -0.14 -11.99 16.15
N MET A 207 0.02 -10.97 15.31
CA MET A 207 -1.11 -10.42 14.55
C MET A 207 -1.54 -11.37 13.42
N GLY A 208 -0.57 -11.95 12.70
CA GLY A 208 -0.86 -12.98 11.69
C GLY A 208 -1.60 -14.21 12.28
N GLU A 209 -1.19 -14.67 13.45
CA GLU A 209 -1.87 -15.76 14.15
C GLU A 209 -3.29 -15.38 14.61
N PHE A 210 -3.53 -14.12 15.00
CA PHE A 210 -4.86 -13.67 15.35
C PHE A 210 -5.78 -13.60 14.14
N ALA A 211 -5.27 -13.12 13.01
CA ALA A 211 -6.02 -13.13 11.76
C ALA A 211 -6.33 -14.56 11.31
N GLN A 212 -5.35 -15.48 11.36
CA GLN A 212 -5.56 -16.88 11.03
C GLN A 212 -6.59 -17.55 11.95
N PHE A 213 -6.54 -17.25 13.26
CA PHE A 213 -7.53 -17.73 14.22
C PHE A 213 -8.96 -17.32 13.83
N ALA A 214 -9.19 -16.05 13.49
CA ALA A 214 -10.51 -15.59 13.08
C ALA A 214 -10.98 -16.28 11.79
N THR A 215 -10.08 -16.47 10.83
CA THR A 215 -10.35 -17.21 9.59
C THR A 215 -10.70 -18.67 9.88
N ASP A 216 -9.95 -19.35 10.73
CA ASP A 216 -10.17 -20.76 11.09
C ASP A 216 -11.54 -20.95 11.76
N GLU A 217 -11.98 -19.98 12.59
CA GLU A 217 -13.32 -20.02 13.21
C GLU A 217 -14.44 -19.93 12.17
N VAL A 218 -14.30 -19.09 11.14
CA VAL A 218 -15.25 -19.02 10.01
C VAL A 218 -15.23 -20.31 9.21
N LYS A 219 -14.04 -20.76 8.79
CA LYS A 219 -13.86 -21.92 7.90
C LYS A 219 -14.28 -23.25 8.54
N ARG A 220 -14.13 -23.37 9.86
CA ARG A 220 -14.59 -24.54 10.61
C ARG A 220 -16.12 -24.70 10.56
N ARG A 221 -16.86 -23.59 10.48
CA ARG A 221 -18.34 -23.58 10.44
C ARG A 221 -18.92 -23.55 9.05
N LYS A 222 -18.38 -22.65 8.21
CA LYS A 222 -18.84 -22.40 6.83
C LYS A 222 -17.62 -22.30 5.91
N PRO A 223 -17.04 -23.42 5.49
CA PRO A 223 -15.83 -23.42 4.66
C PRO A 223 -16.00 -22.73 3.30
N GLU A 224 -17.23 -22.59 2.81
CA GLU A 224 -17.58 -21.91 1.57
C GLU A 224 -17.57 -20.38 1.69
N VAL A 225 -17.75 -19.82 2.89
CA VAL A 225 -17.75 -18.38 3.14
C VAL A 225 -16.33 -17.84 3.01
N SER A 226 -16.13 -16.82 2.16
CA SER A 226 -14.82 -16.20 2.01
C SER A 226 -14.48 -15.31 3.20
N VAL A 227 -13.20 -15.21 3.51
CA VAL A 227 -12.68 -14.34 4.58
C VAL A 227 -11.72 -13.34 3.98
N GLU A 228 -11.93 -12.08 4.33
CA GLU A 228 -11.05 -10.96 4.02
C GLU A 228 -10.66 -10.26 5.32
N HIS A 229 -9.38 -10.01 5.53
CA HIS A 229 -8.87 -9.15 6.58
C HIS A 229 -8.45 -7.82 5.99
N GLN A 230 -8.83 -6.72 6.62
CA GLN A 230 -8.37 -5.40 6.22
C GLN A 230 -6.84 -5.33 6.18
N PHE A 231 -6.28 -4.88 5.07
CA PHE A 231 -4.85 -4.85 4.83
C PHE A 231 -4.27 -3.44 4.57
N GLY A 232 -5.08 -2.37 4.78
CA GLY A 232 -4.70 -0.97 4.56
C GLY A 232 -3.43 -0.52 5.28
N PRO A 233 -3.30 -0.78 6.59
CA PRO A 233 -2.11 -0.40 7.36
C PRO A 233 -0.80 -1.03 6.91
N SER A 234 -0.83 -1.95 5.94
CA SER A 234 0.39 -2.55 5.39
C SER A 234 1.38 -1.54 4.80
N MET A 235 0.88 -0.40 4.32
CA MET A 235 1.71 0.70 3.80
C MET A 235 2.13 1.72 4.87
N HIS A 236 1.71 1.52 6.12
CA HIS A 236 1.98 2.40 7.23
C HIS A 236 3.02 1.83 8.18
N TYR A 237 3.12 2.42 9.30
CA TYR A 237 4.15 2.31 10.32
C TYR A 237 4.40 0.87 10.84
N TRP A 238 5.62 0.62 11.34
CA TRP A 238 6.12 -0.68 11.80
C TRP A 238 5.24 -1.37 12.85
N ARG A 239 4.61 -0.62 13.74
CA ARG A 239 3.86 -1.18 14.88
C ARG A 239 2.56 -1.87 14.51
N PHE A 240 1.99 -1.58 13.32
CA PHE A 240 0.70 -2.17 12.96
C PHE A 240 0.72 -3.69 12.80
N GLY A 241 1.88 -4.28 12.56
CA GLY A 241 2.00 -5.74 12.44
C GLY A 241 1.37 -6.31 11.16
N GLN A 242 1.09 -5.46 10.17
CA GLN A 242 0.54 -5.86 8.88
C GLN A 242 1.66 -6.44 8.00
N ASN A 243 1.50 -7.71 7.62
CA ASN A 243 2.51 -8.47 6.88
C ASN A 243 1.89 -9.61 6.05
N GLU A 244 2.71 -10.40 5.39
CA GLU A 244 2.30 -11.52 4.54
C GLU A 244 1.50 -12.62 5.23
N LEU A 245 1.55 -12.75 6.56
CA LEU A 245 0.78 -13.76 7.30
C LEU A 245 -0.71 -13.41 7.31
N ILE A 246 -1.05 -12.11 7.42
CA ILE A 246 -2.44 -11.64 7.33
C ILE A 246 -2.97 -11.85 5.90
N ALA A 247 -2.13 -11.58 4.89
CA ALA A 247 -2.48 -11.86 3.51
C ALA A 247 -2.78 -13.34 3.27
N LYS A 248 -2.00 -14.25 3.88
CA LYS A 248 -2.22 -15.70 3.82
C LYS A 248 -3.48 -16.15 4.56
N ALA A 249 -3.86 -15.45 5.62
CA ALA A 249 -5.09 -15.72 6.36
C ALA A 249 -6.35 -15.29 5.58
N SER A 250 -6.22 -14.51 4.51
CA SER A 250 -7.33 -14.00 3.70
C SER A 250 -7.54 -14.85 2.44
N ASP A 251 -8.79 -15.01 2.01
CA ASP A 251 -9.11 -15.62 0.71
C ASP A 251 -8.70 -14.71 -0.46
N TYR A 252 -8.79 -13.41 -0.29
CA TYR A 252 -8.31 -12.36 -1.21
C TYR A 252 -7.95 -11.11 -0.39
N ILE A 253 -7.13 -10.23 -0.97
CA ILE A 253 -6.69 -9.00 -0.30
C ILE A 253 -7.65 -7.87 -0.57
N GLY A 254 -8.01 -7.14 0.49
CA GLY A 254 -8.77 -5.90 0.40
C GLY A 254 -8.30 -4.86 1.40
N THR A 255 -8.55 -3.59 1.06
CA THR A 255 -7.99 -2.50 1.85
C THR A 255 -8.67 -1.16 1.65
N ASP A 256 -8.64 -0.36 2.71
CA ASP A 256 -8.92 1.07 2.70
C ASP A 256 -7.74 1.85 2.13
N LEU A 257 -8.02 2.69 1.15
CA LEU A 257 -7.05 3.59 0.55
C LEU A 257 -7.59 5.02 0.56
N TYR A 258 -7.02 5.85 1.43
CA TYR A 258 -7.40 7.24 1.65
C TYR A 258 -6.32 8.24 1.23
N GLY A 259 -5.11 7.79 0.91
CA GLY A 259 -4.01 8.62 0.41
C GLY A 259 -4.21 9.13 -1.01
N GLY A 260 -3.22 9.81 -1.57
CA GLY A 260 -3.24 10.33 -2.93
C GLY A 260 -3.37 9.24 -4.00
N ILE A 261 -3.86 9.62 -5.18
CA ILE A 261 -4.16 8.65 -6.26
C ILE A 261 -2.92 7.88 -6.74
N GLU A 262 -1.73 8.48 -6.67
CA GLU A 262 -0.47 7.82 -7.02
C GLU A 262 -0.15 6.68 -6.04
N GLN A 263 -0.32 6.92 -4.73
CA GLN A 263 -0.19 5.91 -3.69
C GLN A 263 -1.23 4.80 -3.87
N GLN A 264 -2.45 5.16 -4.22
CA GLN A 264 -3.53 4.21 -4.48
C GLN A 264 -3.23 3.34 -5.70
N SER A 265 -2.68 3.90 -6.78
CA SER A 265 -2.24 3.13 -7.95
C SER A 265 -1.09 2.17 -7.60
N PHE A 266 -0.09 2.62 -6.84
CA PHE A 266 0.97 1.75 -6.33
C PHE A 266 0.40 0.59 -5.52
N ALA A 267 -0.52 0.87 -4.61
CA ALA A 267 -1.19 -0.12 -3.79
C ALA A 267 -1.90 -1.18 -4.65
N CYS A 268 -2.64 -0.79 -5.68
CA CYS A 268 -3.30 -1.73 -6.59
C CYS A 268 -2.31 -2.74 -7.20
N LYS A 269 -1.10 -2.29 -7.60
CA LYS A 269 -0.04 -3.17 -8.12
C LYS A 269 0.50 -4.10 -7.03
N ALA A 270 0.71 -3.58 -5.81
CA ALA A 270 1.22 -4.36 -4.68
C ALA A 270 0.23 -5.47 -4.28
N TRP A 271 -1.06 -5.15 -4.17
CA TRP A 271 -2.09 -6.14 -3.82
C TRP A 271 -2.35 -7.13 -4.94
N TYR A 272 -2.27 -6.71 -6.20
CA TYR A 272 -2.40 -7.64 -7.33
C TYR A 272 -1.40 -8.81 -7.22
N HIS A 273 -0.17 -8.56 -6.78
CA HIS A 273 0.86 -9.59 -6.65
C HIS A 273 0.96 -10.21 -5.25
N LEU A 274 0.29 -9.67 -4.23
CA LEU A 274 0.39 -10.20 -2.86
C LEU A 274 -0.30 -11.56 -2.69
N THR A 275 -1.39 -11.79 -3.41
CA THR A 275 -2.14 -13.04 -3.38
C THR A 275 -2.34 -13.62 -4.76
N SER A 276 -2.45 -14.95 -4.86
CA SER A 276 -2.83 -15.64 -6.11
C SER A 276 -4.33 -15.57 -6.39
N ASN A 277 -5.14 -15.19 -5.43
CA ASN A 277 -6.60 -15.10 -5.55
C ASN A 277 -7.01 -13.69 -6.01
N GLN A 278 -7.41 -13.59 -7.27
CA GLN A 278 -7.92 -12.35 -7.86
C GLN A 278 -9.45 -12.31 -7.84
N PRO A 279 -10.06 -11.13 -7.92
CA PRO A 279 -9.43 -9.81 -7.82
C PRO A 279 -9.12 -9.41 -6.36
N PHE A 280 -8.16 -8.50 -6.17
CA PHE A 280 -8.04 -7.76 -4.92
C PHE A 280 -9.22 -6.76 -4.79
N GLN A 281 -9.50 -6.31 -3.56
CA GLN A 281 -10.51 -5.28 -3.31
C GLN A 281 -9.84 -3.94 -2.98
N TYR A 282 -10.28 -2.90 -3.63
CA TYR A 282 -9.94 -1.51 -3.33
C TYR A 282 -11.12 -0.83 -2.67
N MET A 283 -10.92 -0.23 -1.48
CA MET A 283 -11.95 0.51 -0.77
C MET A 283 -11.56 1.98 -0.64
N THR A 284 -12.51 2.89 -0.89
CA THR A 284 -12.33 4.31 -0.59
C THR A 284 -13.64 4.98 -0.23
N SER A 285 -13.57 6.00 0.64
CA SER A 285 -14.76 6.75 1.04
C SER A 285 -15.23 7.72 -0.05
N ARG A 286 -16.53 7.89 -0.13
CA ARG A 286 -17.11 9.01 -0.88
C ARG A 286 -16.96 10.34 -0.14
N CYS A 287 -16.75 10.30 1.17
CA CYS A 287 -16.62 11.49 2.02
C CYS A 287 -15.38 12.32 1.64
N TYR A 288 -15.46 13.64 1.81
CA TYR A 288 -14.37 14.57 1.47
C TYR A 288 -14.40 15.77 2.44
N PRO A 289 -13.25 16.29 2.93
CA PRO A 289 -11.88 15.85 2.61
C PRO A 289 -11.43 14.58 3.33
N THR A 290 -12.14 14.16 4.38
CA THR A 290 -11.80 12.96 5.18
C THR A 290 -13.02 12.06 5.37
N LEU A 291 -12.81 10.82 5.82
CA LEU A 291 -13.90 9.89 6.13
C LEU A 291 -14.88 10.44 7.18
N ALA A 292 -14.43 11.32 8.06
CA ALA A 292 -15.28 11.92 9.10
C ALA A 292 -16.25 12.99 8.59
N GLU A 293 -16.06 13.51 7.37
CA GLU A 293 -16.90 14.58 6.79
C GLU A 293 -18.08 14.01 5.99
N HIS A 294 -19.07 13.50 6.70
CA HIS A 294 -20.19 12.76 6.10
C HIS A 294 -21.12 13.62 5.21
N THR A 295 -21.12 14.94 5.35
CA THR A 295 -22.01 15.84 4.62
C THR A 295 -21.49 16.23 3.23
N THR A 296 -20.19 16.15 3.03
CA THR A 296 -19.52 16.49 1.77
C THR A 296 -19.03 15.23 1.04
N THR A 297 -18.97 15.31 -0.29
CA THR A 297 -18.55 14.17 -1.12
C THR A 297 -17.40 14.54 -2.05
N LYS A 298 -16.58 13.56 -2.36
CA LYS A 298 -15.66 13.65 -3.50
C LYS A 298 -16.42 14.04 -4.76
N SER A 299 -15.76 14.76 -5.65
CA SER A 299 -16.36 15.09 -6.94
C SER A 299 -16.70 13.81 -7.72
N PRO A 300 -17.69 13.83 -8.61
CA PRO A 300 -17.97 12.69 -9.49
C PRO A 300 -16.75 12.24 -10.29
N ASP A 301 -15.90 13.18 -10.72
CA ASP A 301 -14.66 12.89 -11.44
C ASP A 301 -13.67 12.12 -10.58
N LEU A 302 -13.47 12.51 -9.30
CA LEU A 302 -12.56 11.82 -8.40
C LEU A 302 -13.07 10.41 -8.02
N LEU A 303 -14.36 10.26 -7.72
CA LEU A 303 -14.96 8.94 -7.46
C LEU A 303 -14.85 8.01 -8.67
N ARG A 304 -15.11 8.55 -9.86
CA ARG A 304 -14.95 7.82 -11.12
C ARG A 304 -13.49 7.39 -11.32
N LEU A 305 -12.54 8.30 -11.08
CA LEU A 305 -11.12 8.01 -11.19
C LEU A 305 -10.73 6.84 -10.27
N CYS A 306 -11.16 6.82 -9.01
CA CYS A 306 -10.89 5.72 -8.08
C CYS A 306 -11.40 4.36 -8.61
N VAL A 307 -12.61 4.32 -9.14
CA VAL A 307 -13.20 3.08 -9.70
C VAL A 307 -12.43 2.63 -10.94
N PHE A 308 -12.17 3.53 -11.89
CA PHE A 308 -11.52 3.15 -13.14
C PHE A 308 -10.02 2.89 -13.00
N MET A 309 -9.34 3.54 -12.05
CA MET A 309 -7.98 3.16 -11.66
C MET A 309 -7.96 1.71 -11.14
N THR A 310 -8.90 1.34 -10.26
CA THR A 310 -9.03 -0.03 -9.77
C THR A 310 -9.29 -1.02 -10.90
N TYR A 311 -10.19 -0.68 -11.82
CA TYR A 311 -10.52 -1.52 -12.97
C TYR A 311 -9.36 -1.64 -13.96
N ALA A 312 -8.54 -0.59 -14.13
CA ALA A 312 -7.31 -0.67 -14.91
C ALA A 312 -6.33 -1.73 -14.37
N HIS A 313 -6.36 -2.00 -13.07
CA HIS A 313 -5.57 -3.03 -12.40
C HIS A 313 -6.32 -4.36 -12.20
N HIS A 314 -7.49 -4.53 -12.82
CA HIS A 314 -8.36 -5.71 -12.68
C HIS A 314 -8.79 -6.00 -11.23
N GLY A 315 -8.94 -4.96 -10.40
CA GLY A 315 -9.45 -5.02 -9.04
C GLY A 315 -10.97 -4.88 -8.93
N ALA A 316 -11.52 -5.20 -7.77
CA ALA A 316 -12.91 -4.91 -7.41
C ALA A 316 -12.99 -3.59 -6.65
N ALA A 317 -13.90 -2.71 -7.03
CA ALA A 317 -14.06 -1.40 -6.41
C ALA A 317 -15.15 -1.41 -5.33
N LEU A 318 -14.80 -0.92 -4.13
CA LEU A 318 -15.73 -0.70 -3.04
C LEU A 318 -15.77 0.78 -2.67
N LEU A 319 -16.95 1.38 -2.75
CA LEU A 319 -17.20 2.76 -2.32
C LEU A 319 -17.88 2.78 -0.96
N ILE A 320 -17.27 3.49 0.00
CA ILE A 320 -17.79 3.62 1.37
C ILE A 320 -18.67 4.84 1.44
N ASP A 321 -19.91 4.66 1.90
CA ASP A 321 -20.82 5.72 2.37
C ASP A 321 -20.81 5.77 3.89
N ALA A 322 -21.43 6.77 4.49
CA ALA A 322 -21.59 6.92 5.94
C ALA A 322 -23.05 7.20 6.30
N ILE A 323 -23.55 6.48 7.30
CA ILE A 323 -24.93 6.61 7.75
C ILE A 323 -25.09 7.84 8.64
N ASP A 324 -26.26 8.46 8.62
CA ASP A 324 -26.65 9.44 9.61
C ASP A 324 -26.87 8.73 10.99
N PRO A 325 -26.54 9.35 12.13
CA PRO A 325 -26.70 8.71 13.43
C PRO A 325 -28.09 8.18 13.73
N ILE A 326 -29.17 8.80 13.21
CA ILE A 326 -30.52 8.27 13.40
C ILE A 326 -30.84 7.06 12.50
N GLY A 327 -29.95 6.70 11.57
CA GLY A 327 -30.09 5.54 10.69
C GLY A 327 -30.58 5.86 9.29
N THR A 328 -30.54 7.12 8.84
CA THR A 328 -30.92 7.52 7.48
C THR A 328 -29.70 7.62 6.55
N ILE A 329 -29.97 7.54 5.25
CA ILE A 329 -28.94 7.62 4.19
C ILE A 329 -29.26 8.76 3.23
N ASP A 330 -28.25 9.27 2.53
CA ASP A 330 -28.46 10.26 1.46
C ASP A 330 -28.62 9.55 0.10
N PRO A 331 -29.83 9.52 -0.48
CA PRO A 331 -30.07 8.82 -1.75
C PRO A 331 -29.28 9.40 -2.94
N ARG A 332 -28.90 10.68 -2.88
CA ARG A 332 -28.09 11.33 -3.94
C ARG A 332 -26.71 10.71 -4.08
N VAL A 333 -26.15 10.15 -3.00
CA VAL A 333 -24.88 9.43 -3.01
C VAL A 333 -25.01 8.17 -3.88
N TYR A 334 -26.06 7.40 -3.68
CA TYR A 334 -26.32 6.16 -4.43
C TYR A 334 -26.64 6.42 -5.91
N GLU A 335 -27.28 7.53 -6.24
CA GLU A 335 -27.46 7.96 -7.63
C GLU A 335 -26.12 8.25 -8.32
N LYS A 336 -25.18 8.94 -7.63
CA LYS A 336 -23.83 9.22 -8.14
C LYS A 336 -23.06 7.92 -8.34
N MET A 337 -23.03 7.04 -7.33
CA MET A 337 -22.39 5.72 -7.42
C MET A 337 -22.96 4.92 -8.59
N GLY A 338 -24.28 4.92 -8.76
CA GLY A 338 -24.96 4.17 -9.81
C GLY A 338 -24.58 4.61 -11.23
N LYS A 339 -24.34 5.90 -11.45
CA LYS A 339 -23.84 6.39 -12.75
C LYS A 339 -22.45 5.80 -13.04
N ILE A 340 -21.56 5.80 -12.06
CA ILE A 340 -20.19 5.30 -12.19
C ILE A 340 -20.20 3.78 -12.38
N TYR A 341 -20.95 3.05 -11.55
CA TYR A 341 -20.99 1.59 -11.60
C TYR A 341 -21.71 1.04 -12.86
N ARG A 342 -22.72 1.71 -13.40
CA ARG A 342 -23.31 1.32 -14.71
C ARG A 342 -22.33 1.53 -15.87
N GLU A 343 -21.50 2.57 -15.81
CA GLU A 343 -20.43 2.78 -16.79
C GLU A 343 -19.34 1.71 -16.64
N SER A 344 -18.88 1.45 -15.43
CA SER A 344 -17.79 0.49 -15.18
C SER A 344 -18.19 -0.96 -15.44
N GLU A 345 -19.45 -1.33 -15.24
CA GLU A 345 -20.01 -2.66 -15.52
C GLU A 345 -19.68 -3.16 -16.93
N GLN A 346 -19.67 -2.25 -17.90
CA GLN A 346 -19.41 -2.59 -19.30
C GLN A 346 -17.99 -3.14 -19.54
N TYR A 347 -17.04 -2.86 -18.61
CA TYR A 347 -15.67 -3.33 -18.69
C TYR A 347 -15.42 -4.66 -17.94
N GLU A 348 -16.34 -5.09 -17.06
CA GLU A 348 -16.17 -6.28 -16.22
C GLU A 348 -15.86 -7.58 -17.02
N PRO A 349 -16.40 -7.81 -18.23
CA PRO A 349 -16.06 -8.98 -19.02
C PRO A 349 -14.56 -9.09 -19.35
N TYR A 350 -13.86 -7.95 -19.41
CA TYR A 350 -12.43 -7.89 -19.76
C TYR A 350 -11.52 -8.04 -18.51
N LEU A 351 -12.01 -7.70 -17.32
CA LEU A 351 -11.19 -7.67 -16.08
C LEU A 351 -10.93 -9.04 -15.47
N LYS A 352 -11.62 -10.08 -15.96
CA LYS A 352 -11.50 -11.46 -15.44
C LYS A 352 -10.40 -12.26 -16.13
N ARG A 353 -9.68 -11.64 -17.07
CA ARG A 353 -8.77 -12.31 -17.99
C ARG A 353 -7.37 -11.73 -17.91
N GLY A 354 -6.41 -12.59 -18.20
CA GLY A 354 -5.02 -12.20 -18.39
C GLY A 354 -4.24 -12.02 -17.11
N LYS A 355 -2.96 -11.71 -17.29
CA LYS A 355 -1.99 -11.41 -16.23
C LYS A 355 -1.37 -10.05 -16.49
N MET A 356 -1.12 -9.31 -15.43
CA MET A 356 -0.41 -8.02 -15.51
C MET A 356 0.99 -8.24 -16.09
N VAL A 357 1.34 -7.42 -17.07
CA VAL A 357 2.64 -7.45 -17.75
C VAL A 357 3.46 -6.23 -17.34
N HIS A 358 4.68 -6.49 -16.91
CA HIS A 358 5.66 -5.47 -16.57
C HIS A 358 7.08 -5.98 -16.77
N ASN A 359 8.04 -5.09 -16.96
CA ASN A 359 9.46 -5.44 -17.08
C ASN A 359 10.21 -5.22 -15.76
N ILE A 360 9.83 -4.15 -15.04
CA ILE A 360 10.49 -3.75 -13.80
C ILE A 360 9.66 -4.25 -12.62
N SER A 361 10.28 -5.00 -11.71
CA SER A 361 9.66 -5.40 -10.45
C SER A 361 10.23 -4.58 -9.31
N LEU A 362 9.39 -3.73 -8.70
CA LEU A 362 9.71 -3.07 -7.45
C LEU A 362 9.47 -4.04 -6.28
N TYR A 363 10.49 -4.29 -5.48
CA TYR A 363 10.36 -5.13 -4.29
C TYR A 363 9.92 -4.29 -3.10
N TYR A 364 8.69 -4.50 -2.65
CA TYR A 364 8.10 -3.88 -1.46
C TYR A 364 8.15 -4.85 -0.29
N ASP A 365 9.10 -4.65 0.63
CA ASP A 365 9.16 -5.45 1.85
C ASP A 365 8.16 -4.95 2.88
N LEU A 366 7.17 -5.79 3.19
CA LEU A 366 6.20 -5.52 4.26
C LEU A 366 6.85 -5.44 5.65
N ASN A 367 8.08 -5.96 5.80
CA ASN A 367 8.91 -5.88 7.02
C ASN A 367 9.96 -4.76 6.96
N GLY A 368 10.15 -4.11 5.81
CA GLY A 368 11.12 -3.03 5.59
C GLY A 368 10.77 -1.70 6.27
N LYS A 369 9.89 -1.72 7.26
CA LYS A 369 9.37 -0.55 7.99
C LYS A 369 10.31 -0.12 9.11
N MET A 370 11.60 -0.09 8.84
CA MET A 370 12.65 0.25 9.80
C MET A 370 13.12 1.69 9.57
N ASP A 371 13.31 2.42 10.66
CA ASP A 371 13.87 3.76 10.64
C ASP A 371 14.90 3.91 11.77
N ALA A 372 16.15 3.64 11.45
CA ALA A 372 17.25 3.72 12.41
C ALA A 372 17.55 5.15 12.90
N GLU A 373 17.08 6.18 12.22
CA GLU A 373 17.21 7.57 12.67
C GLU A 373 16.22 7.92 13.79
N ASN A 374 15.15 7.13 13.96
CA ASN A 374 14.16 7.25 15.03
C ASN A 374 14.41 6.30 16.21
N ASN A 375 15.64 5.91 16.47
CA ASN A 375 16.03 5.14 17.66
C ASN A 375 15.98 5.98 18.94
N GLY A 376 15.78 5.31 20.10
CA GLY A 376 15.85 5.92 21.43
C GLY A 376 14.54 6.46 21.96
N TYR A 377 13.44 6.38 21.23
CA TYR A 377 12.12 6.81 21.72
C TYR A 377 11.36 5.65 22.36
N SER A 378 10.56 5.98 23.40
CA SER A 378 9.60 5.02 23.95
C SER A 378 8.59 4.58 22.88
N THR A 379 8.15 3.33 22.95
CA THR A 379 7.08 2.81 22.08
C THR A 379 5.77 3.59 22.19
N ASP A 380 5.54 4.28 23.33
CA ASP A 380 4.38 5.16 23.59
C ASP A 380 4.64 6.62 23.23
N SER A 381 5.84 6.96 22.73
CA SER A 381 6.17 8.33 22.34
C SER A 381 5.24 8.82 21.22
N PRO A 382 4.84 10.13 21.24
CA PRO A 382 4.13 10.73 20.11
C PRO A 382 4.87 10.60 18.76
N GLN A 383 6.20 10.57 18.77
CA GLN A 383 7.01 10.29 17.58
C GLN A 383 6.77 8.88 17.03
N ASN A 384 6.43 7.93 17.89
CA ASN A 384 6.03 6.58 17.54
C ASN A 384 4.51 6.40 17.51
N ALA A 385 3.75 7.39 17.99
CA ALA A 385 2.30 7.42 17.96
C ALA A 385 1.86 8.03 16.63
N ASN A 386 1.61 7.21 15.65
CA ASN A 386 1.08 7.68 14.38
C ASN A 386 -0.37 8.13 14.55
N THR A 387 -0.56 9.41 14.84
CA THR A 387 -1.89 10.03 14.92
C THR A 387 -2.41 10.47 13.55
N GLU A 388 -1.52 10.56 12.54
CA GLU A 388 -1.86 10.91 11.18
C GLU A 388 -1.33 9.80 10.26
N MET A 389 -2.20 8.94 9.77
CA MET A 389 -1.86 7.79 8.92
C MET A 389 -1.13 8.18 7.62
N ASP A 390 -1.14 9.46 7.26
CA ASP A 390 -0.65 9.95 5.97
C ASP A 390 0.76 10.55 6.02
N LYS A 391 1.43 10.60 7.17
CA LYS A 391 2.68 11.40 7.32
C LYS A 391 3.92 10.66 7.80
N VAL A 392 3.86 9.36 8.05
CA VAL A 392 5.07 8.63 8.49
C VAL A 392 5.72 7.98 7.30
N GLU A 393 6.74 8.62 6.78
CA GLU A 393 7.66 8.04 5.82
C GLU A 393 8.78 7.32 6.58
N PHE A 394 8.96 6.04 6.33
CA PHE A 394 10.19 5.32 6.63
C PHE A 394 11.02 5.21 5.35
N PRO A 395 12.36 5.07 5.43
CA PRO A 395 13.25 5.17 4.27
C PRO A 395 12.82 4.33 3.07
N HIS A 396 12.46 3.06 3.28
CA HIS A 396 12.00 2.18 2.22
C HIS A 396 10.72 2.68 1.55
N ALA A 397 9.73 3.19 2.31
CA ALA A 397 8.48 3.70 1.72
C ALA A 397 8.72 4.92 0.83
N GLY A 398 9.53 5.87 1.29
CA GLY A 398 9.87 7.06 0.50
C GLY A 398 10.60 6.68 -0.80
N ALA A 399 11.58 5.79 -0.71
CA ALA A 399 12.37 5.34 -1.85
C ALA A 399 11.52 4.57 -2.88
N ILE A 400 10.68 3.62 -2.44
CA ILE A 400 9.87 2.82 -3.37
C ILE A 400 8.75 3.64 -4.03
N MET A 401 8.15 4.58 -3.31
CA MET A 401 7.16 5.49 -3.90
C MET A 401 7.81 6.42 -4.93
N GLY A 402 9.01 6.91 -4.64
CA GLY A 402 9.79 7.70 -5.59
C GLY A 402 10.14 6.90 -6.85
N ALA A 403 10.62 5.65 -6.70
CA ALA A 403 10.88 4.74 -7.82
C ALA A 403 9.61 4.50 -8.67
N ALA A 404 8.48 4.22 -8.02
CA ALA A 404 7.21 4.01 -8.70
C ALA A 404 6.78 5.24 -9.50
N ASN A 405 6.89 6.44 -8.91
CA ASN A 405 6.56 7.69 -9.58
C ASN A 405 7.50 7.99 -10.75
N ALA A 406 8.81 7.75 -10.60
CA ALA A 406 9.75 7.90 -11.70
C ALA A 406 9.41 6.96 -12.86
N LEU A 407 9.21 5.68 -12.61
CA LEU A 407 8.85 4.70 -13.67
C LEU A 407 7.53 5.05 -14.35
N ARG A 408 6.51 5.47 -13.59
CA ARG A 408 5.22 5.90 -14.13
C ARG A 408 5.37 7.11 -15.06
N LYS A 409 6.06 8.16 -14.61
CA LYS A 409 6.27 9.40 -15.41
C LYS A 409 7.05 9.17 -16.68
N HIS A 410 7.98 8.22 -16.66
CA HIS A 410 8.71 7.80 -17.85
C HIS A 410 8.00 6.71 -18.67
N HIS A 411 6.77 6.33 -18.32
CA HIS A 411 5.97 5.29 -18.97
C HIS A 411 6.71 3.95 -19.09
N ILE A 412 7.56 3.64 -18.09
CA ILE A 412 8.29 2.38 -18.01
C ILE A 412 7.40 1.34 -17.31
N PRO A 413 7.17 0.16 -17.92
CA PRO A 413 6.32 -0.89 -17.35
C PRO A 413 6.84 -1.41 -16.02
N TYR A 414 6.11 -1.21 -14.93
CA TYR A 414 6.49 -1.72 -13.62
C TYR A 414 5.33 -2.40 -12.90
N GLY A 415 5.68 -3.37 -12.07
CA GLY A 415 4.82 -4.01 -11.09
C GLY A 415 5.46 -3.97 -9.71
N VAL A 416 4.69 -4.30 -8.68
CA VAL A 416 5.16 -4.36 -7.28
C VAL A 416 5.04 -5.79 -6.79
N ILE A 417 6.16 -6.37 -6.36
CA ILE A 417 6.21 -7.70 -5.73
C ILE A 417 6.60 -7.53 -4.25
N ASN A 418 6.41 -8.56 -3.44
CA ASN A 418 6.66 -8.46 -2.01
C ASN A 418 7.18 -9.79 -1.43
N ASN A 419 7.59 -9.76 -0.17
CA ASN A 419 8.12 -10.91 0.55
C ASN A 419 7.13 -12.09 0.70
N GLY A 420 5.84 -11.89 0.47
CA GLY A 420 4.85 -12.96 0.39
C GLY A 420 4.88 -13.74 -0.93
N ARG A 421 5.56 -13.22 -1.97
CA ARG A 421 5.60 -13.78 -3.33
C ARG A 421 7.01 -13.75 -3.95
N LEU A 422 7.97 -14.34 -3.24
CA LEU A 422 9.36 -14.44 -3.72
C LEU A 422 9.50 -15.23 -5.03
N ASP A 423 8.52 -16.08 -5.37
CA ASP A 423 8.43 -16.79 -6.63
C ASP A 423 8.35 -15.85 -7.86
N LEU A 424 7.95 -14.61 -7.66
CA LEU A 424 7.85 -13.62 -8.73
C LEU A 424 9.19 -12.92 -9.04
N ILE A 425 10.18 -13.01 -8.17
CA ILE A 425 11.51 -12.40 -8.39
C ILE A 425 12.14 -12.93 -9.70
N GLU A 426 12.05 -14.22 -9.93
CA GLU A 426 12.64 -14.86 -11.13
C GLU A 426 11.98 -14.40 -12.46
N ARG A 427 10.84 -13.71 -12.41
CA ARG A 427 10.12 -13.22 -13.59
C ARG A 427 10.46 -11.78 -13.97
N ALA A 428 11.16 -11.05 -13.10
CA ALA A 428 11.55 -9.68 -13.36
C ALA A 428 12.61 -9.61 -14.48
N ASP A 429 12.49 -8.64 -15.38
CA ASP A 429 13.59 -8.31 -16.29
C ASP A 429 14.64 -7.47 -15.56
N VAL A 430 14.18 -6.53 -14.73
CA VAL A 430 14.99 -5.79 -13.77
C VAL A 430 14.26 -5.80 -12.42
N LEU A 431 14.98 -6.21 -11.37
CA LEU A 431 14.53 -6.10 -9.99
C LEU A 431 15.07 -4.81 -9.37
N VAL A 432 14.22 -4.09 -8.66
CA VAL A 432 14.57 -2.84 -7.96
C VAL A 432 14.25 -3.00 -6.47
N ILE A 433 15.23 -2.79 -5.59
CA ILE A 433 15.10 -2.87 -4.14
C ILE A 433 15.48 -1.51 -3.53
N PRO A 434 14.50 -0.61 -3.31
CA PRO A 434 14.78 0.75 -2.85
C PRO A 434 14.95 0.81 -1.33
N ASP A 435 16.12 1.12 -0.83
CA ASP A 435 16.46 1.43 0.58
C ASP A 435 15.73 0.55 1.62
N ASP A 436 15.87 -0.79 1.48
CA ASP A 436 15.20 -1.78 2.31
C ASP A 436 16.15 -2.40 3.35
N PRO A 437 16.20 -1.87 4.58
CA PRO A 437 17.03 -2.42 5.65
C PRO A 437 16.47 -3.69 6.31
N GLY A 438 15.20 -4.01 6.02
CA GLY A 438 14.43 -5.09 6.67
C GLY A 438 14.47 -6.42 5.96
N MET A 439 15.16 -6.52 4.82
CA MET A 439 15.16 -7.71 3.98
C MET A 439 15.67 -8.95 4.72
N LYS A 440 14.86 -10.01 4.72
CA LYS A 440 15.17 -11.27 5.40
C LYS A 440 15.96 -12.24 4.52
N ALA A 441 16.71 -13.15 5.17
CA ALA A 441 17.53 -14.15 4.49
C ALA A 441 16.85 -14.89 3.33
N PRO A 442 15.60 -15.38 3.42
CA PRO A 442 14.95 -16.02 2.28
C PRO A 442 14.81 -15.13 1.04
N ALA A 443 14.58 -13.83 1.23
CA ALA A 443 14.51 -12.87 0.14
C ALA A 443 15.89 -12.58 -0.44
N CYS A 444 16.92 -12.42 0.40
CA CYS A 444 18.32 -12.26 -0.03
C CYS A 444 18.78 -13.45 -0.88
N GLU A 445 18.49 -14.68 -0.47
CA GLU A 445 18.81 -15.89 -1.23
C GLU A 445 18.09 -15.95 -2.57
N ALA A 446 16.80 -15.57 -2.62
CA ALA A 446 16.05 -15.49 -3.87
C ALA A 446 16.65 -14.46 -4.84
N VAL A 447 17.03 -13.28 -4.33
CA VAL A 447 17.69 -12.23 -5.12
C VAL A 447 19.06 -12.68 -5.63
N LYS A 448 19.87 -13.31 -4.77
CA LYS A 448 21.17 -13.85 -5.15
C LYS A 448 21.05 -14.84 -6.32
N LYS A 449 20.18 -15.83 -6.16
CA LYS A 449 19.90 -16.84 -7.20
C LYS A 449 19.39 -16.20 -8.51
N TYR A 450 18.50 -15.21 -8.41
CA TYR A 450 18.00 -14.47 -9.56
C TYR A 450 19.15 -13.80 -10.33
N VAL A 451 20.05 -13.09 -9.65
CA VAL A 451 21.20 -12.44 -10.29
C VAL A 451 22.17 -13.47 -10.88
N GLU A 452 22.49 -14.53 -10.13
CA GLU A 452 23.38 -15.60 -10.59
C GLU A 452 22.91 -16.21 -11.92
N ASN A 453 21.60 -16.34 -12.09
CA ASN A 453 20.97 -16.88 -13.31
C ASN A 453 20.81 -15.86 -14.47
N GLY A 454 21.34 -14.65 -14.34
CA GLY A 454 21.30 -13.63 -15.39
C GLY A 454 20.37 -12.46 -15.13
N GLY A 455 19.76 -12.41 -13.94
CA GLY A 455 18.90 -11.31 -13.51
C GLY A 455 19.65 -9.96 -13.40
N LYS A 456 18.92 -8.88 -13.54
CA LYS A 456 19.41 -7.51 -13.46
C LYS A 456 18.88 -6.84 -12.20
N LEU A 457 19.77 -6.34 -11.34
CA LEU A 457 19.42 -5.79 -10.04
C LEU A 457 19.89 -4.33 -9.90
N TYR A 458 18.98 -3.47 -9.47
CA TYR A 458 19.30 -2.20 -8.84
C TYR A 458 18.86 -2.23 -7.38
N PHE A 459 19.72 -1.79 -6.46
CA PHE A 459 19.34 -1.58 -5.06
C PHE A 459 20.06 -0.37 -4.48
N SER A 460 19.48 0.26 -3.46
CA SER A 460 19.99 1.54 -2.95
C SER A 460 20.07 1.59 -1.42
N GLY A 461 20.79 2.59 -0.91
CA GLY A 461 20.87 2.90 0.50
C GLY A 461 21.38 1.75 1.36
N HIS A 462 20.68 1.48 2.44
CA HIS A 462 21.00 0.38 3.39
C HIS A 462 20.30 -0.94 3.01
N SER A 463 19.91 -1.13 1.76
CA SER A 463 19.26 -2.38 1.37
C SER A 463 20.18 -3.58 1.54
N ALA A 464 19.68 -4.59 2.24
CA ALA A 464 20.29 -5.93 2.33
C ALA A 464 21.83 -5.93 2.42
N PRO A 465 22.43 -5.54 3.57
CA PRO A 465 23.89 -5.45 3.71
C PRO A 465 24.65 -6.73 3.34
N GLU A 466 24.00 -7.89 3.46
CA GLU A 466 24.54 -9.19 3.06
C GLU A 466 24.81 -9.25 1.56
N LEU A 467 23.95 -8.63 0.75
CA LEU A 467 24.08 -8.60 -0.71
C LEU A 467 25.25 -7.69 -1.15
N LEU A 468 25.55 -6.62 -0.41
CA LEU A 468 26.74 -5.80 -0.65
C LEU A 468 28.02 -6.62 -0.55
N LYS A 469 28.14 -7.46 0.48
CA LYS A 469 29.27 -8.34 0.68
C LYS A 469 29.36 -9.41 -0.42
N GLU A 470 28.24 -9.99 -0.77
CA GLU A 470 28.16 -11.03 -1.79
C GLU A 470 28.57 -10.50 -3.17
N PHE A 471 27.92 -9.42 -3.62
CA PHE A 471 28.10 -8.91 -4.98
C PHE A 471 29.36 -8.08 -5.17
N PHE A 472 29.69 -7.25 -4.19
CA PHE A 472 30.78 -6.26 -4.30
C PHE A 472 31.98 -6.54 -3.40
N GLY A 473 31.90 -7.48 -2.47
CA GLY A 473 32.97 -7.78 -1.51
C GLY A 473 33.19 -6.69 -0.46
N VAL A 474 32.29 -5.73 -0.33
CA VAL A 474 32.31 -4.66 0.66
C VAL A 474 31.31 -4.89 1.78
N SER A 475 31.54 -4.29 2.94
CA SER A 475 30.64 -4.37 4.09
C SER A 475 30.08 -3.00 4.42
N PHE A 476 28.79 -2.93 4.75
CA PHE A 476 28.15 -1.71 5.24
C PHE A 476 28.81 -1.25 6.55
N ASP A 477 29.12 0.04 6.67
CA ASP A 477 29.82 0.68 7.79
C ASP A 477 29.10 1.96 8.26
N GLY A 478 27.78 1.88 8.38
CA GLY A 478 26.98 3.02 8.82
C GLY A 478 26.75 4.06 7.73
N PHE A 479 26.43 5.27 8.17
CA PHE A 479 26.13 6.40 7.30
C PHE A 479 27.14 7.54 7.51
N THR A 480 27.15 8.50 6.56
CA THR A 480 27.84 9.78 6.76
C THR A 480 27.20 10.55 7.94
N GLU A 481 27.93 11.50 8.51
CA GLU A 481 27.36 12.41 9.52
C GLU A 481 26.44 13.45 8.87
N GLU A 482 26.78 13.81 7.64
CA GLU A 482 26.07 14.78 6.82
C GLU A 482 24.74 14.20 6.32
N ASN A 483 23.63 14.91 6.55
CA ASN A 483 22.30 14.55 6.08
C ASN A 483 21.93 15.16 4.71
N PHE A 484 22.88 15.84 4.09
CA PHE A 484 22.85 16.33 2.73
C PHE A 484 24.19 16.02 2.09
N THR A 485 24.22 15.17 1.09
CA THR A 485 25.44 14.74 0.41
C THR A 485 25.29 14.87 -1.11
N TYR A 486 26.36 14.63 -1.83
CA TYR A 486 26.37 14.68 -3.27
C TYR A 486 27.05 13.44 -3.84
N MET A 487 26.74 13.12 -5.10
CA MET A 487 27.44 12.10 -5.88
C MET A 487 28.12 12.73 -7.10
N ALA A 488 29.43 12.50 -7.24
CA ALA A 488 30.24 12.92 -8.37
C ALA A 488 30.53 11.71 -9.28
N PRO A 489 30.31 11.78 -10.61
CA PRO A 489 30.67 10.70 -11.52
C PRO A 489 32.19 10.52 -11.54
N THR A 490 32.67 9.28 -11.67
CA THR A 490 34.08 8.98 -11.93
C THR A 490 34.44 9.31 -13.38
N GLU A 491 35.74 9.39 -13.67
CA GLU A 491 36.21 9.68 -15.04
C GLU A 491 35.72 8.60 -16.03
N GLY A 492 35.09 9.07 -17.10
CA GLY A 492 34.50 8.19 -18.13
C GLY A 492 33.13 7.62 -17.82
N SER A 493 32.57 7.88 -16.63
CA SER A 493 31.20 7.45 -16.27
C SER A 493 30.17 8.45 -16.76
N ASP A 494 29.16 7.95 -17.49
CA ASP A 494 27.98 8.73 -17.95
C ASP A 494 26.73 8.40 -17.14
N ILE A 495 26.90 7.87 -15.93
CA ILE A 495 25.77 7.42 -15.07
C ILE A 495 24.77 8.53 -14.76
N PHE A 496 25.18 9.80 -14.82
CA PHE A 496 24.34 10.97 -14.62
C PHE A 496 23.98 11.70 -15.92
N LEU A 497 24.01 11.01 -17.07
CA LEU A 497 23.56 11.47 -18.38
C LEU A 497 24.26 12.77 -18.83
N GLY A 498 25.51 13.00 -18.40
CA GLY A 498 26.28 14.19 -18.71
C GLY A 498 25.81 15.47 -18.02
N GLU A 499 24.74 15.46 -17.26
CA GLU A 499 24.17 16.65 -16.60
C GLU A 499 24.96 17.03 -15.33
N PHE A 500 25.39 16.03 -14.55
CA PHE A 500 26.16 16.27 -13.34
C PHE A 500 27.61 15.84 -13.52
N THR A 501 28.52 16.62 -12.93
CA THR A 501 29.96 16.46 -13.08
C THR A 501 30.65 16.47 -11.71
N LYS A 502 31.96 16.20 -11.67
CA LYS A 502 32.75 16.36 -10.44
C LYS A 502 32.70 17.77 -9.86
N ALA A 503 32.63 18.79 -10.72
CA ALA A 503 32.53 20.18 -10.28
C ALA A 503 31.10 20.57 -9.83
N HIS A 504 30.10 19.88 -10.34
CA HIS A 504 28.69 20.08 -10.05
C HIS A 504 28.01 18.72 -9.81
N PRO A 505 28.30 18.07 -8.65
CA PRO A 505 27.81 16.73 -8.36
C PRO A 505 26.32 16.72 -8.07
N LEU A 506 25.67 15.55 -8.24
CA LEU A 506 24.26 15.32 -7.99
C LEU A 506 23.94 15.45 -6.50
N PRO A 507 23.07 16.41 -6.09
CA PRO A 507 22.71 16.58 -4.67
C PRO A 507 21.66 15.53 -4.24
N VAL A 508 21.79 15.00 -3.02
CA VAL A 508 20.78 14.15 -2.39
C VAL A 508 20.65 14.53 -0.92
N GLU A 509 19.45 14.92 -0.50
CA GLU A 509 19.16 15.28 0.89
C GLU A 509 18.98 14.03 1.75
N LYS A 510 20.05 13.26 1.87
CA LYS A 510 20.16 12.03 2.66
C LYS A 510 21.59 11.83 3.14
N ARG A 511 21.72 11.05 4.22
CA ARG A 511 23.00 10.48 4.66
C ARG A 511 23.39 9.35 3.70
N ALA A 512 24.63 9.38 3.21
CA ALA A 512 25.11 8.33 2.32
C ALA A 512 25.50 7.08 3.12
N ALA A 513 25.11 5.93 2.61
CA ALA A 513 25.56 4.64 3.15
C ALA A 513 27.07 4.48 2.88
N LYS A 514 27.85 4.25 3.95
CA LYS A 514 29.29 3.99 3.86
C LYS A 514 29.55 2.50 3.74
N VAL A 515 30.61 2.18 3.00
CA VAL A 515 31.08 0.81 2.87
C VAL A 515 32.59 0.73 3.13
N THR A 516 33.04 -0.40 3.68
CA THR A 516 34.47 -0.72 3.91
C THR A 516 34.86 -1.92 3.05
N GLY A 517 36.16 -1.97 2.71
CA GLY A 517 36.71 -2.98 1.81
C GLY A 517 37.02 -2.42 0.43
N THR A 518 37.69 -3.22 -0.40
CA THR A 518 37.95 -2.87 -1.80
C THR A 518 36.82 -3.44 -2.66
N PRO A 519 36.01 -2.59 -3.33
CA PRO A 519 34.90 -3.08 -4.12
C PRO A 519 35.36 -3.91 -5.32
N LYS A 520 34.67 -5.01 -5.55
CA LYS A 520 34.73 -5.74 -6.81
C LYS A 520 33.83 -5.01 -7.84
N GLY A 521 34.29 -4.95 -9.09
CA GLY A 521 33.55 -4.26 -10.14
C GLY A 521 33.99 -2.80 -10.32
N GLU A 522 33.11 -2.00 -10.86
CA GLU A 522 33.37 -0.64 -11.29
C GLU A 522 32.74 0.37 -10.30
N VAL A 523 33.48 1.43 -9.98
CA VAL A 523 32.97 2.58 -9.22
C VAL A 523 32.52 3.63 -10.24
N LEU A 524 31.22 3.84 -10.37
CA LEU A 524 30.64 4.76 -11.34
C LEU A 524 30.50 6.19 -10.79
N ALA A 525 30.39 6.33 -9.48
CA ALA A 525 30.33 7.62 -8.79
C ALA A 525 30.92 7.51 -7.38
N THR A 526 31.39 8.63 -6.85
CA THR A 526 31.89 8.77 -5.47
C THR A 526 31.11 9.84 -4.72
N ILE A 527 31.16 9.79 -3.38
CA ILE A 527 30.47 10.76 -2.52
C ILE A 527 31.30 12.06 -2.42
N THR A 528 30.61 13.20 -2.53
CA THR A 528 31.14 14.52 -2.20
C THR A 528 30.42 15.01 -0.94
N LEU A 529 31.16 15.50 0.05
CA LEU A 529 30.62 16.01 1.29
C LEU A 529 30.32 17.52 1.22
N PRO A 530 29.36 18.04 1.97
CA PRO A 530 29.14 19.48 2.11
C PRO A 530 30.24 20.12 2.98
N TYR A 531 30.25 21.46 3.05
CA TYR A 531 31.18 22.19 3.90
C TYR A 531 30.96 22.03 5.41
N SER A 532 29.76 21.64 5.80
CA SER A 532 29.39 21.45 7.19
C SER A 532 28.47 20.25 7.37
N VAL A 533 28.45 19.70 8.58
CA VAL A 533 27.45 18.74 9.02
C VAL A 533 26.16 19.53 9.32
N PRO A 534 25.08 19.36 8.55
CA PRO A 534 23.81 20.01 8.87
C PRO A 534 23.27 19.47 10.20
N THR A 535 22.56 20.28 10.96
CA THR A 535 21.91 19.80 12.18
C THR A 535 20.87 18.73 11.85
N PRO A 536 20.76 17.69 12.70
CA PRO A 536 19.97 16.48 12.41
C PRO A 536 18.46 16.68 12.26
N LYS A 537 17.94 17.87 12.28
CA LYS A 537 16.53 18.19 11.99
C LYS A 537 16.45 19.60 11.42
N LEU A 538 16.84 19.76 10.17
CA LEU A 538 16.14 20.71 9.32
C LEU A 538 14.75 20.12 9.02
N THR A 539 13.93 19.94 10.02
CA THR A 539 12.54 20.24 9.82
C THR A 539 12.54 21.73 9.56
N PHE A 540 12.50 22.14 8.29
CA PHE A 540 11.77 23.36 8.00
C PHE A 540 10.44 23.12 8.67
N PRO A 541 10.11 23.81 9.78
CA PRO A 541 8.73 23.80 10.20
C PRO A 541 7.97 24.23 8.96
N LEU A 542 6.90 23.56 8.63
CA LEU A 542 5.91 24.01 7.66
C LEU A 542 5.41 25.41 7.98
N ASP A 543 5.89 25.97 9.01
CA ASP A 543 5.75 27.30 9.53
C ASP A 543 6.83 28.22 9.00
N TYR A 544 6.83 28.34 7.68
CA TYR A 544 7.53 29.44 7.00
C TYR A 544 7.09 30.82 7.53
N TYR A 545 6.06 30.87 8.37
CA TYR A 545 5.37 32.05 8.87
C TYR A 545 5.46 32.30 10.37
N GLY A 546 6.43 31.79 11.10
CA GLY A 546 6.66 32.32 12.41
C GLY A 546 6.96 31.43 13.58
N ALA A 547 7.29 30.16 13.41
CA ALA A 547 7.85 29.41 14.51
C ALA A 547 9.22 29.96 14.87
N PRO A 548 9.51 30.21 16.15
CA PRO A 548 10.84 30.60 16.56
C PRO A 548 11.80 29.47 16.20
N PHE A 549 12.75 29.73 15.35
CA PHE A 549 13.87 28.87 15.07
C PHE A 549 14.59 28.54 16.39
N GLN A 550 14.35 27.34 16.90
CA GLN A 550 15.07 26.85 18.07
C GLN A 550 16.21 25.95 17.60
N GLY A 551 17.45 26.35 17.89
CA GLY A 551 18.58 25.48 17.85
C GLY A 551 19.39 25.42 16.57
N TYR A 552 19.54 26.51 15.82
CA TYR A 552 20.55 26.59 14.77
C TYR A 552 21.95 26.63 15.37
N ASP A 553 22.82 25.79 14.87
CA ASP A 553 24.25 25.98 15.05
C ASP A 553 24.73 27.22 14.26
N ARG A 554 26.01 27.54 14.42
CA ARG A 554 26.58 28.74 13.84
C ARG A 554 26.50 28.78 12.31
N GLU A 555 26.74 27.64 11.67
CA GLU A 555 26.79 27.53 10.21
C GLU A 555 25.44 27.82 9.59
N GLN A 556 24.37 27.34 10.16
CA GLN A 556 23.02 27.49 9.65
C GLN A 556 22.45 28.90 9.78
N ARG A 557 22.98 29.71 10.70
CA ARG A 557 22.55 31.11 10.87
C ARG A 557 22.92 32.00 9.70
N TYR A 558 23.90 31.62 8.92
CA TYR A 558 24.51 32.50 7.91
C TYR A 558 24.15 32.12 6.48
N GLY A 559 23.20 31.25 6.28
CA GLY A 559 22.63 30.99 4.99
C GLY A 559 22.83 29.58 4.45
N SER A 560 22.45 29.39 3.19
CA SER A 560 22.47 28.10 2.53
C SER A 560 23.86 27.78 2.00
N ILE A 561 24.63 27.07 2.77
CA ILE A 561 25.96 26.58 2.36
C ILE A 561 25.87 25.29 1.52
N HIS A 562 24.66 24.77 1.32
CA HIS A 562 24.39 23.57 0.51
C HIS A 562 24.25 23.86 -0.98
N SER A 563 23.98 25.10 -1.37
CA SER A 563 23.70 25.49 -2.74
C SER A 563 24.91 25.45 -3.67
N ASN A 564 26.12 25.39 -3.14
CA ASN A 564 27.38 25.33 -3.89
C ASN A 564 28.21 24.14 -3.42
N PRO A 565 28.10 22.97 -4.07
CA PRO A 565 28.79 21.77 -3.64
C PRO A 565 30.31 21.97 -3.75
N PRO A 566 31.07 21.62 -2.68
CA PRO A 566 32.51 21.80 -2.66
C PRO A 566 33.20 20.65 -3.39
N SER A 567 33.47 20.78 -4.67
CA SER A 567 34.09 19.74 -5.49
C SER A 567 35.43 19.20 -4.93
N HIS A 568 36.12 20.00 -4.12
CA HIS A 568 37.36 19.58 -3.44
C HIS A 568 37.13 18.66 -2.23
N LEU A 569 35.91 18.51 -1.76
CA LEU A 569 35.53 17.54 -0.73
C LEU A 569 34.99 16.22 -1.32
N THR A 570 35.18 16.00 -2.63
CA THR A 570 34.95 14.68 -3.22
C THR A 570 35.86 13.66 -2.58
N THR A 571 35.27 12.58 -2.11
CA THR A 571 35.96 11.50 -1.40
C THR A 571 36.20 10.30 -2.33
N ASP A 572 36.90 9.29 -1.83
CA ASP A 572 37.03 7.98 -2.48
C ASP A 572 35.90 7.01 -2.07
N MET A 573 34.95 7.47 -1.25
CA MET A 573 33.81 6.63 -0.84
C MET A 573 32.93 6.31 -2.06
N PRO A 574 32.68 5.02 -2.35
CA PRO A 574 31.81 4.65 -3.46
C PRO A 574 30.42 5.22 -3.30
N GLY A 575 29.92 5.90 -4.33
CA GLY A 575 28.55 6.42 -4.42
C GLY A 575 27.65 5.49 -5.26
N ILE A 576 28.21 4.97 -6.36
CA ILE A 576 27.53 3.96 -7.20
C ILE A 576 28.55 2.88 -7.58
N LEU A 577 28.16 1.61 -7.37
CA LEU A 577 28.93 0.42 -7.74
C LEU A 577 28.18 -0.39 -8.80
N LYS A 578 28.92 -0.91 -9.79
CA LYS A 578 28.41 -1.84 -10.78
C LYS A 578 29.29 -3.08 -10.83
N ALA A 579 28.68 -4.27 -10.83
CA ALA A 579 29.41 -5.53 -10.93
C ALA A 579 28.63 -6.57 -11.76
N GLN A 580 29.40 -7.55 -12.26
CA GLN A 580 28.84 -8.80 -12.78
C GLN A 580 28.87 -9.85 -11.66
N TYR A 581 27.78 -10.59 -11.50
CA TYR A 581 27.69 -11.71 -10.57
C TYR A 581 26.99 -12.89 -11.25
N GLY A 582 27.67 -14.00 -11.39
CA GLY A 582 27.21 -15.08 -12.25
C GLY A 582 26.99 -14.56 -13.68
N ASN A 583 25.78 -14.73 -14.19
CA ASN A 583 25.38 -14.24 -15.51
C ASN A 583 24.64 -12.88 -15.45
N GLY A 584 24.44 -12.34 -14.25
CA GLY A 584 23.65 -11.12 -14.01
C GLY A 584 24.49 -9.87 -13.80
N THR A 585 23.84 -8.73 -13.79
CA THR A 585 24.42 -7.41 -13.56
C THR A 585 23.79 -6.77 -12.33
N VAL A 586 24.59 -6.17 -11.47
CA VAL A 586 24.14 -5.51 -10.25
C VAL A 586 24.63 -4.07 -10.23
N ILE A 587 23.75 -3.14 -9.90
CA ILE A 587 24.08 -1.74 -9.58
C ILE A 587 23.59 -1.45 -8.16
N TRP A 588 24.48 -0.91 -7.33
CA TRP A 588 24.15 -0.38 -6.02
C TRP A 588 24.43 1.10 -5.95
N SER A 589 23.51 1.86 -5.34
CA SER A 589 23.68 3.29 -5.06
C SER A 589 23.71 3.53 -3.55
N ALA A 590 24.72 4.24 -3.05
CA ALA A 590 24.84 4.61 -1.63
C ALA A 590 23.73 5.54 -1.13
N LEU A 591 23.04 6.18 -2.06
CA LEU A 591 21.93 7.11 -1.83
C LEU A 591 20.73 6.68 -2.67
N PRO A 592 19.51 6.70 -2.13
CA PRO A 592 18.29 6.37 -2.88
C PRO A 592 17.92 7.53 -3.83
N ILE A 593 18.56 7.58 -5.00
CA ILE A 593 18.32 8.61 -6.05
C ILE A 593 16.84 8.63 -6.44
N GLU A 594 16.25 7.45 -6.54
CA GLU A 594 14.84 7.24 -6.87
C GLU A 594 13.87 7.86 -5.86
N GLY A 595 14.30 8.04 -4.61
CA GLY A 595 13.48 8.64 -3.54
C GLY A 595 13.41 10.16 -3.58
N VAL A 596 14.17 10.83 -4.47
CA VAL A 596 14.18 12.29 -4.58
C VAL A 596 13.12 12.76 -5.57
N ILE A 597 12.21 13.63 -5.13
CA ILE A 597 11.15 14.20 -5.96
C ILE A 597 11.73 15.38 -6.76
N CYS A 598 12.51 15.06 -7.80
CA CYS A 598 13.11 16.03 -8.69
C CYS A 598 13.22 15.45 -10.11
N PRO A 599 12.92 16.22 -11.18
CA PRO A 599 12.97 15.70 -12.54
C PRO A 599 14.31 15.10 -12.94
N GLN A 600 15.43 15.73 -12.57
CA GLN A 600 16.78 15.24 -12.91
C GLN A 600 17.07 13.88 -12.26
N HIS A 601 16.72 13.70 -10.97
CA HIS A 601 16.88 12.42 -10.26
C HIS A 601 16.02 11.34 -10.88
N SER A 602 14.77 11.66 -11.24
CA SER A 602 13.86 10.76 -11.92
C SER A 602 14.41 10.31 -13.29
N GLU A 603 14.99 11.25 -14.07
CA GLU A 603 15.60 10.93 -15.37
C GLU A 603 16.85 10.04 -15.21
N ILE A 604 17.71 10.35 -14.24
CA ILE A 604 18.89 9.53 -13.92
C ILE A 604 18.50 8.12 -13.52
N PHE A 605 17.53 7.98 -12.61
CA PHE A 605 17.03 6.68 -12.20
C PHE A 605 16.44 5.88 -13.38
N ALA A 606 15.62 6.53 -14.20
CA ALA A 606 15.09 5.92 -15.42
C ALA A 606 16.21 5.53 -16.41
N GLY A 607 17.29 6.33 -16.50
CA GLY A 607 18.50 6.04 -17.27
C GLY A 607 19.18 4.75 -16.80
N ILE A 608 19.39 4.61 -15.48
CA ILE A 608 19.95 3.39 -14.87
C ILE A 608 19.09 2.17 -15.19
N ILE A 609 17.77 2.30 -15.11
CA ILE A 609 16.85 1.21 -15.45
C ILE A 609 16.93 0.83 -16.93
N ARG A 610 17.02 1.81 -17.85
CA ARG A 610 17.20 1.56 -19.28
C ARG A 610 18.54 0.87 -19.57
N GLU A 611 19.61 1.27 -18.88
CA GLU A 611 20.92 0.60 -18.99
C GLU A 611 20.84 -0.88 -18.56
N LEU A 612 20.20 -1.17 -17.43
CA LEU A 612 19.98 -2.54 -16.95
C LEU A 612 19.10 -3.36 -17.91
N MET A 613 18.07 -2.76 -18.54
CA MET A 613 17.25 -3.41 -19.56
C MET A 613 18.06 -3.78 -20.80
N GLY A 614 19.07 -2.96 -21.16
CA GLY A 614 19.87 -3.16 -22.37
C GLY A 614 19.02 -3.13 -23.65
N GLU A 615 19.22 -4.09 -24.53
CA GLU A 615 18.51 -4.19 -25.83
C GLU A 615 17.09 -4.77 -25.71
N LYS A 616 16.71 -5.31 -24.53
CA LYS A 616 15.37 -5.89 -24.35
C LYS A 616 14.30 -4.81 -24.41
N PRO A 617 13.29 -4.93 -25.29
CA PRO A 617 12.25 -3.93 -25.40
C PRO A 617 11.35 -3.93 -24.16
N PHE A 618 10.85 -2.77 -23.75
CA PHE A 618 9.76 -2.68 -22.81
C PHE A 618 8.47 -3.25 -23.42
N ALA A 619 7.62 -3.85 -22.60
CA ALA A 619 6.36 -4.45 -23.04
C ALA A 619 5.38 -3.43 -23.62
N PHE A 620 5.43 -2.19 -23.13
CA PHE A 620 4.68 -1.04 -23.62
C PHE A 620 5.43 0.25 -23.32
N GLY A 621 4.94 1.36 -23.85
CA GLY A 621 5.39 2.70 -23.50
C GLY A 621 4.44 3.73 -24.08
N ALA A 622 4.68 4.99 -23.76
CA ALA A 622 3.87 6.09 -24.25
C ALA A 622 4.71 7.36 -24.47
N ASN A 623 4.24 8.19 -25.39
CA ASN A 623 4.52 9.61 -25.44
C ASN A 623 3.24 10.33 -25.02
N ALA A 624 3.16 10.67 -23.74
CA ALA A 624 1.97 11.17 -23.07
C ALA A 624 2.36 12.09 -21.91
N ALA A 625 1.37 12.80 -21.37
CA ALA A 625 1.57 13.61 -20.17
C ALA A 625 1.94 12.73 -18.96
N ASP A 626 2.74 13.26 -18.02
CA ASP A 626 3.19 12.57 -16.79
C ASP A 626 2.04 12.02 -15.94
N SER A 627 0.85 12.60 -16.05
CA SER A 627 -0.34 12.11 -15.35
C SER A 627 -0.94 10.84 -15.95
N VAL A 628 -0.55 10.45 -17.16
CA VAL A 628 -1.08 9.25 -17.82
C VAL A 628 -0.33 8.02 -17.35
N GLU A 629 -1.03 7.07 -16.79
CA GLU A 629 -0.52 5.75 -16.45
C GLU A 629 -1.02 4.70 -17.42
N CYS A 630 -0.14 3.82 -17.87
CA CYS A 630 -0.42 2.69 -18.73
C CYS A 630 -0.34 1.39 -17.93
N ILE A 631 -1.33 0.53 -18.04
CA ILE A 631 -1.37 -0.79 -17.41
C ILE A 631 -1.73 -1.84 -18.47
N LEU A 632 -0.90 -2.87 -18.61
CA LEU A 632 -1.06 -3.92 -19.62
C LEU A 632 -1.37 -5.26 -18.96
N PHE A 633 -2.39 -5.94 -19.51
CA PHE A 633 -2.69 -7.35 -19.22
C PHE A 633 -2.59 -8.20 -20.49
N GLU A 634 -2.14 -9.43 -20.38
CA GLU A 634 -2.00 -10.38 -21.49
C GLU A 634 -2.78 -11.65 -21.20
N ASP A 635 -3.59 -12.07 -22.16
CA ASP A 635 -4.42 -13.29 -22.16
C ASP A 635 -4.32 -14.02 -23.49
N GLY A 636 -3.32 -14.89 -23.61
CA GLY A 636 -3.03 -15.59 -24.86
C GLY A 636 -2.68 -14.63 -26.01
N ASP A 637 -3.49 -14.66 -27.07
CA ASP A 637 -3.31 -13.79 -28.24
C ASP A 637 -3.97 -12.39 -28.10
N GLU A 638 -4.48 -12.04 -26.91
CA GLU A 638 -5.06 -10.73 -26.65
C GLU A 638 -4.24 -9.96 -25.59
N LYS A 639 -3.96 -8.69 -25.85
CA LYS A 639 -3.39 -7.78 -24.88
C LYS A 639 -4.37 -6.66 -24.60
N LEU A 640 -4.62 -6.38 -23.33
CA LEU A 640 -5.52 -5.33 -22.84
C LEU A 640 -4.70 -4.20 -22.27
N LEU A 641 -4.71 -3.03 -22.90
CA LEU A 641 -4.01 -1.82 -22.45
C LEU A 641 -5.02 -0.84 -21.87
N SER A 642 -4.88 -0.54 -20.58
CA SER A 642 -5.63 0.52 -19.90
C SER A 642 -4.78 1.78 -19.77
N LEU A 643 -5.40 2.93 -20.03
CA LEU A 643 -4.83 4.26 -19.78
C LEU A 643 -5.65 4.96 -18.72
N VAL A 644 -4.98 5.47 -17.69
CA VAL A 644 -5.61 6.24 -16.61
C VAL A 644 -4.92 7.58 -16.50
N ASN A 645 -5.69 8.67 -16.55
CA ASN A 645 -5.18 10.02 -16.32
C ASN A 645 -5.34 10.35 -14.82
N LEU A 646 -4.26 10.20 -14.06
CA LEU A 646 -4.20 10.31 -12.61
C LEU A 646 -4.17 11.77 -12.14
N GLN A 647 -5.27 12.50 -12.29
CA GLN A 647 -5.41 13.87 -11.81
C GLN A 647 -6.48 13.95 -10.73
N GLU A 648 -6.10 14.34 -9.52
CA GLU A 648 -6.99 14.50 -8.36
C GLU A 648 -7.67 15.87 -8.29
N ASP A 649 -7.25 16.81 -9.13
CA ASP A 649 -7.76 18.16 -9.14
C ASP A 649 -9.27 18.22 -9.37
N PHE A 650 -9.88 19.32 -8.92
CA PHE A 650 -11.33 19.52 -8.95
C PHE A 650 -11.94 19.31 -10.33
N HIS A 651 -11.22 19.69 -11.38
CA HIS A 651 -11.57 19.41 -12.78
C HIS A 651 -10.46 18.63 -13.45
N THR A 652 -10.69 17.34 -13.71
CA THR A 652 -9.74 16.55 -14.49
C THR A 652 -9.59 17.15 -15.88
N MET A 653 -8.39 17.63 -16.19
CA MET A 653 -8.04 18.08 -17.54
C MET A 653 -7.82 16.85 -18.44
N PRO A 654 -8.35 16.83 -19.66
CA PRO A 654 -8.10 15.73 -20.58
C PRO A 654 -6.62 15.62 -20.95
N ALA A 655 -6.12 14.40 -21.05
CA ALA A 655 -4.89 14.12 -21.77
C ALA A 655 -5.15 14.25 -23.28
N VAL A 656 -4.21 14.85 -23.99
CA VAL A 656 -4.28 15.12 -25.44
C VAL A 656 -3.02 14.57 -26.12
N ASP A 657 -3.07 14.40 -27.44
CA ASP A 657 -1.93 14.02 -28.29
C ASP A 657 -1.12 12.84 -27.73
N THR A 658 -1.81 11.82 -27.25
CA THR A 658 -1.22 10.66 -26.58
C THR A 658 -0.92 9.57 -27.61
N GLU A 659 0.34 9.23 -27.82
CA GLU A 659 0.75 8.03 -28.55
C GLU A 659 1.17 6.95 -27.57
N VAL A 660 0.59 5.74 -27.71
CA VAL A 660 0.98 4.59 -26.90
C VAL A 660 1.35 3.42 -27.80
N TRP A 661 2.22 2.55 -27.33
CA TRP A 661 2.63 1.37 -28.07
C TRP A 661 2.71 0.14 -27.16
N VAL A 662 2.47 -1.01 -27.76
CA VAL A 662 2.62 -2.34 -27.16
C VAL A 662 3.63 -3.14 -28.00
N ALA A 663 4.61 -3.75 -27.34
CA ALA A 663 5.59 -4.61 -28.01
C ALA A 663 4.95 -5.91 -28.51
N SER A 664 5.33 -6.32 -29.73
CA SER A 664 4.88 -7.58 -30.33
C SER A 664 5.84 -8.01 -31.43
N ASP A 665 5.98 -9.32 -31.61
CA ASP A 665 6.74 -9.94 -32.70
C ASP A 665 5.98 -9.97 -34.03
N ARG A 666 4.69 -9.63 -34.04
CA ARG A 666 3.82 -9.62 -35.21
C ARG A 666 2.78 -8.50 -35.17
N ALA A 667 2.26 -8.13 -36.33
CA ALA A 667 1.15 -7.19 -36.41
C ALA A 667 -0.14 -7.82 -35.83
N PRO A 668 -0.97 -7.08 -35.12
CA PRO A 668 -2.26 -7.57 -34.64
C PRO A 668 -3.25 -7.70 -35.82
N LYS A 669 -4.18 -8.63 -35.69
CA LYS A 669 -5.35 -8.75 -36.59
C LYS A 669 -6.31 -7.57 -36.43
N ALA A 670 -6.44 -7.06 -35.21
CA ALA A 670 -7.28 -5.92 -34.91
C ALA A 670 -6.81 -5.20 -33.63
N VAL A 671 -7.03 -3.89 -33.58
CA VAL A 671 -6.99 -3.09 -32.36
C VAL A 671 -8.36 -2.45 -32.20
N CYS A 672 -8.98 -2.61 -31.03
CA CYS A 672 -10.30 -2.09 -30.73
C CYS A 672 -10.29 -1.26 -29.44
N SER A 673 -11.07 -0.18 -29.41
CA SER A 673 -11.38 0.53 -28.16
C SER A 673 -12.52 -0.18 -27.43
N LEU A 674 -12.41 -0.31 -26.12
CA LEU A 674 -13.39 -0.95 -25.27
C LEU A 674 -14.21 0.10 -24.50
N PRO A 675 -15.49 -0.19 -24.12
CA PRO A 675 -16.19 -1.48 -24.26
C PRO A 675 -16.87 -1.68 -25.61
N ASP A 676 -16.98 -0.63 -26.46
CA ASP A 676 -17.78 -0.62 -27.69
C ASP A 676 -17.19 -1.48 -28.83
N GLU A 677 -16.01 -2.03 -28.65
CA GLU A 677 -15.22 -2.79 -29.64
C GLU A 677 -15.03 -2.04 -31.00
N LYS A 678 -14.97 -0.71 -30.96
CA LYS A 678 -14.74 0.10 -32.16
C LYS A 678 -13.32 -0.07 -32.68
N PRO A 679 -13.13 -0.32 -33.99
CA PRO A 679 -11.79 -0.41 -34.57
C PRO A 679 -10.98 0.87 -34.34
N VAL A 680 -9.69 0.69 -34.01
CA VAL A 680 -8.73 1.77 -33.82
C VAL A 680 -7.63 1.63 -34.89
N ALA A 681 -7.33 2.72 -35.57
CA ALA A 681 -6.22 2.76 -36.51
C ALA A 681 -4.88 2.56 -35.75
N TYR A 682 -4.01 1.73 -36.31
CA TYR A 682 -2.71 1.45 -35.72
C TYR A 682 -1.60 1.43 -36.77
N ARG A 683 -0.35 1.57 -36.33
CA ARG A 683 0.85 1.30 -37.12
C ARG A 683 1.64 0.19 -36.44
N TYR A 684 2.23 -0.68 -37.24
CA TYR A 684 3.16 -1.71 -36.76
C TYR A 684 4.54 -1.41 -37.34
N GLU A 685 5.45 -0.98 -36.49
CA GLU A 685 6.78 -0.53 -36.82
C GLU A 685 7.77 -0.97 -35.73
N ASP A 686 8.93 -1.48 -36.08
CA ASP A 686 10.02 -1.81 -35.15
C ASP A 686 9.60 -2.70 -33.98
N GLY A 687 8.74 -3.71 -34.25
CA GLY A 687 8.23 -4.61 -33.20
C GLY A 687 7.25 -3.96 -32.23
N LYS A 688 6.64 -2.82 -32.60
CA LYS A 688 5.68 -2.07 -31.78
C LYS A 688 4.40 -1.83 -32.54
N VAL A 689 3.27 -2.09 -31.88
CA VAL A 689 1.94 -1.70 -32.35
C VAL A 689 1.60 -0.35 -31.72
N LYS A 690 1.57 0.71 -32.51
CA LYS A 690 1.36 2.08 -32.08
C LYS A 690 -0.06 2.54 -32.37
N ILE A 691 -0.72 3.18 -31.40
CA ILE A 691 -2.00 3.84 -31.57
C ILE A 691 -1.90 5.30 -31.10
N PHE A 692 -2.71 6.15 -31.71
CA PHE A 692 -2.81 7.56 -31.36
C PHE A 692 -4.19 7.88 -30.78
N ILE A 693 -4.22 8.63 -29.68
CA ILE A 693 -5.41 9.05 -28.98
C ILE A 693 -5.39 10.58 -28.92
N ASP A 694 -6.27 11.21 -29.71
CA ASP A 694 -6.39 12.67 -29.78
C ASP A 694 -6.71 13.27 -28.40
N ARG A 695 -7.69 12.67 -27.70
CA ARG A 695 -8.14 13.17 -26.40
C ARG A 695 -8.85 12.11 -25.56
N PHE A 696 -8.56 12.07 -24.25
CA PHE A 696 -9.39 11.34 -23.26
C PHE A 696 -9.35 12.02 -21.89
N LYS A 697 -10.44 11.91 -21.12
CA LYS A 697 -10.55 12.62 -19.85
C LYS A 697 -9.84 11.85 -18.72
N GLN A 698 -10.27 10.62 -18.43
CA GLN A 698 -9.78 9.88 -17.27
C GLN A 698 -9.36 8.45 -17.59
N PHE A 699 -10.10 7.74 -18.44
CA PHE A 699 -9.89 6.31 -18.67
C PHE A 699 -10.16 5.94 -20.13
N ARG A 700 -9.31 5.04 -20.65
CA ARG A 700 -9.48 4.31 -21.91
C ARG A 700 -8.96 2.89 -21.75
N MET A 701 -9.58 1.95 -22.44
CA MET A 701 -9.09 0.58 -22.53
C MET A 701 -9.11 0.15 -24.01
N PHE A 702 -8.07 -0.58 -24.39
CA PHE A 702 -7.88 -1.07 -25.75
C PHE A 702 -7.55 -2.57 -25.74
N ALA A 703 -8.11 -3.30 -26.70
CA ALA A 703 -7.77 -4.69 -26.97
C ALA A 703 -6.91 -4.79 -28.24
N PHE A 704 -5.75 -5.41 -28.12
CA PHE A 704 -4.86 -5.76 -29.24
C PHE A 704 -4.99 -7.27 -29.46
N ARG A 705 -5.52 -7.71 -30.59
CA ARG A 705 -5.78 -9.11 -30.93
C ARG A 705 -4.81 -9.58 -31.99
N PHE A 706 -3.98 -10.56 -31.67
CA PHE A 706 -2.91 -11.09 -32.51
C PHE A 706 -3.25 -12.38 -33.27
#